data_3828e8d9961cc761a7da65e426578ce0
#
_entry.id   3828e8d9961cc761a7da65e426578ce0
#
_cell.length_a   1.000
_cell.length_b   1.000
_cell.length_c   1.000
_cell.angle_alpha   90.00
_cell.angle_beta   90.00
_cell.angle_gamma   90.00
#
_symmetry.space_group_name_H-M   'P 1'
#
loop_
_entity.id
_entity.type
_entity.pdbx_description
1 polymer ?
#
loop_
_entity_poly.entity_id
_entity_poly.type
_entity_poly.pdbx_seq_one_letter_code
_entity_poly.pdbx_strand_id
1 'polypeptide(L)'
;KIISNNGSEIETLFVERIAQLVKPKGIAAVLLPSSILSNASSSYIGAREQFIKHFLIRAIVSLGSKTFGATGTNTVIMFLEKRDEPPIQEKLVEDSANAILSNLNLTDWIDSEIKLQYLSQIGVADDEYAVLIDENQDINLLQESDYFKGYFTEYNKTKRKQTVRAFIKEREFNKLKYFALVYKQETLIISAPADNKKQKEFLGYDWSNRKGAEGIVINKFGGMMFDEQNRYAENTLAFLIKQSFFDNKLSLSDKEHYYAYYELKNLIDFSRLEFDKAIKIVVAKQIEFTNIYPMMPLYDILEPMGGLWTGKKEPFKKVKVIRNTNFTMKGYLSLDNVAEIDVEEKSLLSRTLEKGDIIIEKSGGSETQAVGRVVYFDVDGEYSYSNFTARLRVKNANLLSKYVFVVLNNIYQSGITFEYQSGMGGLKNLDLNRYLTIKIPVPPLDIQEKIIAECQKVDEEYNSTRMTIEEYRRKIEKLFRELDVISGGGYELRLSDKDIFNLFIGKRVLNSELVKTGLPVYSANTFEPFGYINSDIVKDFSTPSVIWGIDGDWMTNTLPSNYAFYPTDHCGVIHLKKGNVIEYKYLAWLLLQEGKRARFSRSYRASIDRVSQIKITVPPYEIQKEVVAQVDALEQQIAELEFKLISIDKAKQNIISKYLN
;
A
#
# COMPACT_ATOMS: atom_id res chain seq x y z
N LYS A 1 5.23 31.01 -26.18
CA LYS A 1 4.95 30.38 -24.87
C LYS A 1 3.79 29.41 -25.05
N ILE A 2 4.06 28.11 -24.86
CA ILE A 2 3.08 27.01 -25.03
C ILE A 2 2.35 26.77 -23.70
N ILE A 3 3.06 26.92 -22.56
CA ILE A 3 2.50 26.83 -21.22
C ILE A 3 1.95 28.20 -20.78
N SER A 4 0.81 28.20 -20.11
CA SER A 4 0.08 29.40 -19.70
C SER A 4 1.00 30.50 -19.14
N ASN A 5 0.76 31.76 -19.54
CA ASN A 5 1.48 32.93 -19.04
C ASN A 5 1.31 33.17 -17.53
N ASN A 6 0.39 32.47 -16.86
CA ASN A 6 0.08 32.61 -15.45
C ASN A 6 0.65 31.48 -14.59
N GLY A 7 1.45 30.56 -15.16
CA GLY A 7 2.13 29.51 -14.40
C GLY A 7 3.33 30.07 -13.65
N SER A 8 3.36 29.84 -12.35
CA SER A 8 4.50 30.18 -11.47
C SER A 8 5.40 28.99 -11.19
N GLU A 9 4.99 27.80 -11.61
CA GLU A 9 5.67 26.54 -11.32
C GLU A 9 6.83 26.32 -12.29
N ILE A 10 8.05 26.45 -11.78
CA ILE A 10 9.30 26.37 -12.55
C ILE A 10 9.44 25.02 -13.25
N GLU A 11 9.06 23.92 -12.62
CA GLU A 11 9.15 22.57 -13.16
C GLU A 11 8.36 22.39 -14.47
N THR A 12 7.22 23.05 -14.61
CA THR A 12 6.43 22.99 -15.85
C THR A 12 7.12 23.68 -17.02
N LEU A 13 7.82 24.78 -16.75
CA LEU A 13 8.62 25.49 -17.78
C LEU A 13 9.83 24.67 -18.22
N PHE A 14 10.44 23.90 -17.30
CA PHE A 14 11.51 22.97 -17.64
C PHE A 14 11.05 21.88 -18.59
N VAL A 15 9.81 21.37 -18.46
CA VAL A 15 9.23 20.38 -19.39
C VAL A 15 9.15 20.95 -20.81
N GLU A 16 8.65 22.18 -20.95
CA GLU A 16 8.61 22.87 -22.25
C GLU A 16 10.03 23.04 -22.83
N ARG A 17 10.99 23.45 -21.98
CA ARG A 17 12.36 23.64 -22.41
C ARG A 17 13.05 22.35 -22.85
N ILE A 18 12.81 21.24 -22.17
CA ILE A 18 13.32 19.91 -22.53
C ILE A 18 12.76 19.48 -23.88
N ALA A 19 11.45 19.71 -24.11
CA ALA A 19 10.83 19.42 -25.41
C ALA A 19 11.50 20.20 -26.57
N GLN A 20 12.01 21.41 -26.33
CA GLN A 20 12.74 22.20 -27.31
C GLN A 20 14.19 21.76 -27.53
N LEU A 21 14.88 21.31 -26.47
CA LEU A 21 16.31 21.04 -26.50
C LEU A 21 16.67 19.63 -26.97
N VAL A 22 15.83 18.65 -26.65
CA VAL A 22 16.09 17.24 -27.00
C VAL A 22 15.84 17.05 -28.49
N LYS A 23 16.84 16.55 -29.22
CA LYS A 23 16.72 16.22 -30.65
C LYS A 23 15.81 14.98 -30.86
N PRO A 24 15.26 14.77 -32.06
CA PRO A 24 14.55 13.54 -32.40
C PRO A 24 15.36 12.29 -32.04
N LYS A 25 14.69 11.26 -31.51
CA LYS A 25 15.28 10.03 -30.94
C LYS A 25 16.22 10.25 -29.76
N GLY A 26 16.37 11.49 -29.30
CA GLY A 26 17.15 11.81 -28.09
C GLY A 26 16.42 11.38 -26.83
N ILE A 27 17.19 11.00 -25.82
CA ILE A 27 16.70 10.53 -24.54
C ILE A 27 16.80 11.64 -23.50
N ALA A 28 15.81 11.76 -22.63
CA ALA A 28 15.82 12.60 -21.43
C ALA A 28 15.39 11.80 -20.20
N ALA A 29 16.08 12.01 -19.09
CA ALA A 29 15.66 11.55 -17.77
C ALA A 29 15.46 12.77 -16.88
N VAL A 30 14.26 13.00 -16.40
CA VAL A 30 13.87 14.22 -15.69
C VAL A 30 13.28 13.90 -14.34
N LEU A 31 13.93 14.42 -13.28
CA LEU A 31 13.43 14.31 -11.90
C LEU A 31 12.47 15.47 -11.64
N LEU A 32 11.23 15.16 -11.24
CA LEU A 32 10.16 16.11 -11.03
C LEU A 32 9.37 15.78 -9.75
N PRO A 33 8.69 16.76 -9.14
CA PRO A 33 7.67 16.46 -8.12
C PRO A 33 6.57 15.57 -8.70
N SER A 34 6.05 14.64 -7.92
CA SER A 34 4.98 13.72 -8.38
C SER A 34 3.69 14.45 -8.80
N SER A 35 3.48 15.69 -8.33
CA SER A 35 2.40 16.57 -8.76
C SER A 35 2.35 16.80 -10.28
N ILE A 36 3.48 16.65 -11.00
CA ILE A 36 3.53 16.77 -12.46
C ILE A 36 2.55 15.80 -13.15
N LEU A 37 2.31 14.64 -12.55
CA LEU A 37 1.45 13.62 -13.12
C LEU A 37 -0.05 13.90 -12.94
N SER A 38 -0.48 14.64 -11.90
CA SER A 38 -1.89 14.70 -11.52
C SER A 38 -2.44 16.07 -11.14
N ASN A 39 -1.61 17.11 -10.95
CA ASN A 39 -2.10 18.44 -10.58
C ASN A 39 -2.98 19.02 -11.70
N ALA A 40 -4.15 19.56 -11.34
CA ALA A 40 -5.16 20.04 -12.29
C ALA A 40 -4.98 21.51 -12.73
N SER A 41 -3.90 22.21 -12.30
CA SER A 41 -3.65 23.58 -12.78
C SER A 41 -3.26 23.59 -14.26
N SER A 42 -3.57 24.69 -14.96
CA SER A 42 -3.35 24.82 -16.40
C SER A 42 -1.88 24.64 -16.81
N SER A 43 -0.94 25.06 -16.00
CA SER A 43 0.50 24.88 -16.24
C SER A 43 0.91 23.41 -16.21
N TYR A 44 0.40 22.62 -15.25
CA TYR A 44 0.68 21.18 -15.17
C TYR A 44 -0.02 20.39 -16.28
N ILE A 45 -1.25 20.78 -16.66
CA ILE A 45 -1.93 20.19 -17.82
C ILE A 45 -1.12 20.43 -19.08
N GLY A 46 -0.64 21.68 -19.29
CA GLY A 46 0.23 22.02 -20.43
C GLY A 46 1.54 21.24 -20.43
N ALA A 47 2.14 20.99 -19.26
CA ALA A 47 3.36 20.18 -19.15
C ALA A 47 3.10 18.72 -19.59
N ARG A 48 1.99 18.10 -19.15
CA ARG A 48 1.61 16.75 -19.58
C ARG A 48 1.32 16.69 -21.09
N GLU A 49 0.74 17.74 -21.66
CA GLU A 49 0.59 17.86 -23.12
C GLU A 49 1.93 17.82 -23.85
N GLN A 50 2.96 18.53 -23.33
CA GLN A 50 4.29 18.48 -23.91
C GLN A 50 4.91 17.08 -23.85
N PHE A 51 4.72 16.36 -22.72
CA PHE A 51 5.20 14.98 -22.64
C PHE A 51 4.54 14.08 -23.68
N ILE A 52 3.21 14.07 -23.75
CA ILE A 52 2.47 13.16 -24.65
C ILE A 52 2.73 13.50 -26.13
N LYS A 53 2.76 14.78 -26.48
CA LYS A 53 2.98 15.23 -27.87
C LYS A 53 4.39 14.98 -28.38
N HIS A 54 5.39 15.26 -27.55
CA HIS A 54 6.77 15.31 -28.01
C HIS A 54 7.59 14.07 -27.67
N PHE A 55 7.12 13.21 -26.76
CA PHE A 55 7.90 12.10 -26.28
C PHE A 55 7.11 10.78 -26.25
N LEU A 56 7.85 9.68 -26.40
CA LEU A 56 7.46 8.37 -25.89
C LEU A 56 7.88 8.33 -24.43
N ILE A 57 6.95 8.01 -23.55
CA ILE A 57 7.23 7.85 -22.11
C ILE A 57 7.65 6.41 -21.88
N ARG A 58 8.97 6.15 -21.86
CA ARG A 58 9.54 4.80 -21.77
C ARG A 58 9.41 4.20 -20.38
N ALA A 59 9.66 5.03 -19.34
CA ALA A 59 9.44 4.60 -17.97
C ALA A 59 9.08 5.79 -17.07
N ILE A 60 8.32 5.50 -16.00
CA ILE A 60 8.05 6.42 -14.89
C ILE A 60 8.47 5.73 -13.61
N VAL A 61 9.39 6.33 -12.87
CA VAL A 61 9.92 5.80 -11.61
C VAL A 61 9.47 6.68 -10.46
N SER A 62 8.61 6.17 -9.59
CA SER A 62 8.26 6.82 -8.32
C SER A 62 9.33 6.49 -7.28
N LEU A 63 10.00 7.52 -6.76
CA LEU A 63 11.11 7.36 -5.81
C LEU A 63 10.67 7.42 -4.34
N GLY A 64 9.42 7.81 -4.08
CA GLY A 64 8.87 7.99 -2.73
C GLY A 64 9.34 9.28 -2.04
N SER A 65 9.04 9.38 -0.75
CA SER A 65 9.25 10.61 0.05
C SER A 65 10.67 10.77 0.62
N LYS A 66 11.53 9.75 0.49
CA LYS A 66 12.90 9.76 1.07
C LYS A 66 14.00 10.18 0.08
N THR A 67 13.64 10.57 -1.13
CA THR A 67 14.58 10.95 -2.18
C THR A 67 15.53 12.10 -1.74
N PHE A 68 15.01 13.10 -1.05
CA PHE A 68 15.76 14.29 -0.62
C PHE A 68 15.92 14.42 0.91
N GLY A 69 15.82 13.33 1.64
CA GLY A 69 16.11 13.28 3.08
C GLY A 69 15.27 14.19 3.97
N ALA A 70 15.45 15.49 3.88
CA ALA A 70 14.82 16.49 4.73
C ALA A 70 13.40 16.91 4.27
N THR A 71 13.05 16.70 3.00
CA THR A 71 11.74 17.09 2.44
C THR A 71 10.89 15.85 2.20
N GLY A 72 9.66 15.85 2.71
CA GLY A 72 8.69 14.76 2.46
C GLY A 72 8.04 14.81 1.08
N THR A 73 8.67 15.45 0.09
CA THR A 73 8.14 15.60 -1.27
C THR A 73 8.34 14.31 -2.05
N ASN A 74 7.24 13.71 -2.49
CA ASN A 74 7.29 12.59 -3.42
C ASN A 74 7.76 13.04 -4.79
N THR A 75 8.69 12.30 -5.37
CA THR A 75 9.30 12.61 -6.66
C THR A 75 9.18 11.45 -7.63
N VAL A 76 9.20 11.79 -8.91
CA VAL A 76 9.20 10.85 -10.03
C VAL A 76 10.34 11.16 -10.99
N ILE A 77 10.90 10.13 -11.60
CA ILE A 77 11.77 10.30 -12.77
C ILE A 77 10.96 9.88 -14.00
N MET A 78 10.88 10.80 -14.96
CA MET A 78 10.32 10.54 -16.29
C MET A 78 11.44 10.17 -17.24
N PHE A 79 11.43 8.95 -17.79
CA PHE A 79 12.34 8.51 -18.84
C PHE A 79 11.64 8.65 -20.20
N LEU A 80 12.17 9.52 -21.02
CA LEU A 80 11.53 10.04 -22.23
C LEU A 80 12.42 9.82 -23.44
N GLU A 81 11.80 9.42 -24.56
CA GLU A 81 12.44 9.40 -25.86
C GLU A 81 11.72 10.37 -26.79
N LYS A 82 12.44 11.29 -27.41
CA LYS A 82 11.86 12.29 -28.32
C LYS A 82 11.32 11.62 -29.57
N ARG A 83 10.05 11.89 -29.92
CA ARG A 83 9.45 11.43 -31.17
C ARG A 83 10.19 11.99 -32.39
N ASP A 84 10.20 11.23 -33.49
CA ASP A 84 10.98 11.58 -34.67
C ASP A 84 10.53 12.89 -35.33
N GLU A 85 9.22 13.04 -35.60
CA GLU A 85 8.69 14.19 -36.33
C GLU A 85 7.38 14.69 -35.70
N PRO A 86 7.44 15.41 -34.55
CA PRO A 86 6.25 15.84 -33.82
C PRO A 86 5.19 16.58 -34.69
N PRO A 87 5.56 17.51 -35.56
CA PRO A 87 4.57 18.26 -36.33
C PRO A 87 3.75 17.39 -37.32
N ILE A 88 4.39 16.40 -37.96
CA ILE A 88 3.71 15.50 -38.93
C ILE A 88 2.79 14.54 -38.15
N GLN A 89 3.26 13.98 -37.06
CA GLN A 89 2.43 13.11 -36.21
C GLN A 89 1.22 13.86 -35.62
N GLU A 90 1.38 15.10 -35.20
CA GLU A 90 0.28 15.90 -34.65
C GLU A 90 -0.81 16.09 -35.74
N LYS A 91 -0.45 16.38 -37.00
CA LYS A 91 -1.38 16.49 -38.08
C LYS A 91 -2.09 15.17 -38.37
N LEU A 92 -1.38 14.05 -38.43
CA LEU A 92 -1.97 12.73 -38.66
C LEU A 92 -3.00 12.36 -37.59
N VAL A 93 -2.71 12.60 -36.32
CA VAL A 93 -3.67 12.31 -35.26
C VAL A 93 -4.85 13.27 -35.23
N GLU A 94 -4.70 14.52 -35.70
CA GLU A 94 -5.80 15.45 -35.88
C GLU A 94 -6.69 15.02 -37.04
N ASP A 95 -6.11 14.57 -38.16
CA ASP A 95 -6.84 14.03 -39.30
C ASP A 95 -7.63 12.77 -38.91
N SER A 96 -7.03 11.83 -38.15
CA SER A 96 -7.71 10.65 -37.60
C SER A 96 -8.85 11.02 -36.65
N ALA A 97 -8.65 11.95 -35.72
CA ALA A 97 -9.69 12.39 -34.80
C ALA A 97 -10.87 13.04 -35.55
N ASN A 98 -10.59 13.84 -36.59
CA ASN A 98 -11.62 14.44 -37.46
C ASN A 98 -12.37 13.35 -38.27
N ALA A 99 -11.66 12.38 -38.84
CA ALA A 99 -12.27 11.27 -39.56
C ALA A 99 -13.23 10.48 -38.67
N ILE A 100 -12.83 10.15 -37.46
CA ILE A 100 -13.65 9.41 -36.50
C ILE A 100 -14.91 10.20 -36.11
N LEU A 101 -14.82 11.52 -35.92
CA LEU A 101 -15.95 12.36 -35.49
C LEU A 101 -16.86 12.83 -36.66
N SER A 102 -16.48 12.54 -37.92
CA SER A 102 -17.22 12.98 -39.11
C SER A 102 -17.81 11.84 -39.91
N ASN A 103 -17.28 10.62 -39.79
CA ASN A 103 -17.66 9.50 -40.66
C ASN A 103 -18.23 8.33 -39.84
N LEU A 104 -19.47 7.95 -40.13
CA LEU A 104 -20.10 6.75 -39.58
C LEU A 104 -19.37 5.47 -39.99
N ASN A 105 -18.99 5.41 -41.28
CA ASN A 105 -18.30 4.29 -41.90
C ASN A 105 -16.85 4.69 -42.21
N LEU A 106 -15.93 4.31 -41.33
CA LEU A 106 -14.51 4.55 -41.53
C LEU A 106 -13.95 3.56 -42.55
N THR A 107 -13.23 4.08 -43.53
CA THR A 107 -12.58 3.27 -44.59
C THR A 107 -11.13 2.93 -44.24
N ASP A 108 -10.49 3.78 -43.43
CA ASP A 108 -9.14 3.53 -42.94
C ASP A 108 -9.17 2.56 -41.74
N TRP A 109 -8.34 1.54 -41.80
CA TRP A 109 -8.30 0.51 -40.77
C TRP A 109 -7.67 1.03 -39.43
N ILE A 110 -6.74 2.00 -39.53
CA ILE A 110 -6.11 2.61 -38.35
C ILE A 110 -7.14 3.44 -37.60
N ASP A 111 -7.91 4.27 -38.30
CA ASP A 111 -8.95 5.09 -37.67
C ASP A 111 -10.05 4.21 -37.05
N SER A 112 -10.39 3.10 -37.73
CA SER A 112 -11.34 2.11 -37.20
C SER A 112 -10.81 1.44 -35.91
N GLU A 113 -9.53 1.08 -35.88
CA GLU A 113 -8.87 0.50 -34.68
C GLU A 113 -8.84 1.52 -33.56
N ILE A 114 -8.43 2.76 -33.81
CA ILE A 114 -8.42 3.84 -32.83
C ILE A 114 -9.80 4.05 -32.21
N LYS A 115 -10.84 4.15 -33.06
CA LYS A 115 -12.24 4.29 -32.62
C LYS A 115 -12.66 3.15 -31.72
N LEU A 116 -12.48 1.91 -32.16
CA LEU A 116 -12.85 0.72 -31.38
C LEU A 116 -12.20 0.67 -30.02
N GLN A 117 -10.89 0.92 -29.96
CA GLN A 117 -10.13 0.92 -28.71
C GLN A 117 -10.50 2.10 -27.79
N TYR A 118 -10.80 3.26 -28.38
CA TYR A 118 -11.25 4.43 -27.63
C TYR A 118 -12.62 4.18 -26.99
N LEU A 119 -13.58 3.68 -27.75
CA LEU A 119 -14.92 3.37 -27.25
C LEU A 119 -14.88 2.32 -26.14
N SER A 120 -14.05 1.28 -26.30
CA SER A 120 -13.80 0.30 -25.25
C SER A 120 -13.23 0.95 -23.98
N GLN A 121 -12.31 1.92 -24.12
CA GLN A 121 -11.67 2.61 -22.98
C GLN A 121 -12.65 3.51 -22.21
N ILE A 122 -13.59 4.14 -22.89
CA ILE A 122 -14.59 5.03 -22.28
C ILE A 122 -15.90 4.30 -21.93
N GLY A 123 -16.04 3.04 -22.31
CA GLY A 123 -17.21 2.20 -22.02
C GLY A 123 -18.48 2.61 -22.75
N VAL A 124 -18.37 3.11 -23.99
CA VAL A 124 -19.48 3.56 -24.83
C VAL A 124 -19.67 2.60 -26.01
N ALA A 125 -20.91 2.23 -26.30
CA ALA A 125 -21.24 1.39 -27.45
C ALA A 125 -21.11 2.18 -28.80
N ASP A 126 -20.83 1.46 -29.89
CA ASP A 126 -20.60 2.11 -31.19
C ASP A 126 -21.88 2.78 -31.74
N ASP A 127 -23.03 2.18 -31.53
CA ASP A 127 -24.35 2.74 -31.92
C ASP A 127 -24.68 4.00 -31.10
N GLU A 128 -24.36 4.00 -29.81
CA GLU A 128 -24.51 5.18 -28.96
C GLU A 128 -23.58 6.32 -29.43
N TYR A 129 -22.33 6.02 -29.74
CA TYR A 129 -21.38 7.03 -30.24
C TYR A 129 -21.76 7.52 -31.66
N ALA A 130 -22.40 6.67 -32.45
CA ALA A 130 -22.91 7.03 -33.78
C ALA A 130 -23.94 8.17 -33.72
N VAL A 131 -24.74 8.28 -32.65
CA VAL A 131 -25.67 9.41 -32.42
C VAL A 131 -24.93 10.74 -32.37
N LEU A 132 -23.72 10.78 -31.79
CA LEU A 132 -22.89 11.99 -31.79
C LEU A 132 -22.40 12.36 -33.18
N ILE A 133 -22.07 11.36 -34.00
CA ILE A 133 -21.49 11.55 -35.35
C ILE A 133 -22.54 11.93 -36.34
N ASP A 134 -23.69 11.22 -36.38
CA ASP A 134 -24.75 11.40 -37.33
C ASP A 134 -25.57 12.67 -37.02
N GLU A 135 -25.50 13.64 -37.93
CA GLU A 135 -26.22 14.91 -37.75
C GLU A 135 -27.73 14.79 -37.94
N ASN A 136 -28.21 13.70 -38.54
CA ASN A 136 -29.65 13.44 -38.71
C ASN A 136 -30.30 12.84 -37.46
N GLN A 137 -29.53 12.33 -36.53
CA GLN A 137 -30.06 11.79 -35.27
C GLN A 137 -30.25 12.90 -34.22
N ASP A 138 -31.24 12.74 -33.33
CA ASP A 138 -31.45 13.68 -32.23
C ASP A 138 -30.37 13.49 -31.18
N ILE A 139 -29.54 14.51 -30.97
CA ILE A 139 -28.47 14.50 -29.96
C ILE A 139 -29.00 14.30 -28.52
N ASN A 140 -30.26 14.64 -28.27
CA ASN A 140 -30.87 14.48 -26.93
C ASN A 140 -31.03 13.01 -26.53
N LEU A 141 -30.93 12.05 -27.46
CA LEU A 141 -30.87 10.62 -27.15
C LEU A 141 -29.68 10.27 -26.23
N LEU A 142 -28.61 11.07 -26.26
CA LEU A 142 -27.43 10.91 -25.40
C LEU A 142 -27.60 11.52 -24.01
N GLN A 143 -28.71 12.20 -23.71
CA GLN A 143 -28.87 12.91 -22.43
C GLN A 143 -28.95 11.97 -21.22
N GLU A 144 -29.46 10.76 -21.43
CA GLU A 144 -29.57 9.72 -20.39
C GLU A 144 -28.34 8.79 -20.33
N SER A 145 -27.41 8.93 -21.26
CA SER A 145 -26.18 8.17 -21.30
C SER A 145 -25.28 8.44 -20.09
N ASP A 146 -24.75 7.41 -19.46
CA ASP A 146 -23.84 7.54 -18.34
C ASP A 146 -22.57 8.35 -18.67
N TYR A 147 -22.10 8.22 -19.91
CA TYR A 147 -20.93 8.95 -20.40
C TYR A 147 -21.27 10.39 -20.80
N PHE A 148 -22.35 10.57 -21.57
CA PHE A 148 -22.65 11.87 -22.19
C PHE A 148 -23.46 12.84 -21.29
N LYS A 149 -24.22 12.36 -20.32
CA LYS A 149 -25.05 13.21 -19.43
C LYS A 149 -24.29 14.37 -18.77
N GLY A 150 -23.01 14.15 -18.45
CA GLY A 150 -22.13 15.17 -17.87
C GLY A 150 -21.89 16.34 -18.80
N TYR A 151 -21.77 16.10 -20.11
CA TYR A 151 -21.61 17.16 -21.13
C TYR A 151 -22.83 18.04 -21.26
N PHE A 152 -24.03 17.47 -21.21
CA PHE A 152 -25.28 18.23 -21.18
C PHE A 152 -25.38 19.11 -19.95
N THR A 153 -25.03 18.59 -18.80
CA THR A 153 -25.00 19.34 -17.54
C THR A 153 -24.06 20.54 -17.61
N GLU A 154 -22.85 20.36 -18.15
CA GLU A 154 -21.88 21.44 -18.31
C GLU A 154 -22.30 22.45 -19.37
N TYR A 155 -22.83 21.98 -20.51
CA TYR A 155 -23.34 22.85 -21.57
C TYR A 155 -24.44 23.79 -21.06
N ASN A 156 -25.37 23.26 -20.27
CA ASN A 156 -26.51 24.04 -19.73
C ASN A 156 -26.07 25.07 -18.67
N LYS A 157 -24.96 24.86 -17.99
CA LYS A 157 -24.40 25.84 -17.03
C LYS A 157 -23.76 27.05 -17.71
N THR A 158 -23.31 26.89 -18.94
CA THR A 158 -22.56 27.91 -19.66
C THR A 158 -23.40 28.43 -20.84
N LYS A 159 -23.67 29.76 -20.89
CA LYS A 159 -24.34 30.41 -22.05
C LYS A 159 -23.38 30.34 -23.26
N ARG A 160 -23.43 29.29 -24.05
CA ARG A 160 -22.59 29.09 -25.25
C ARG A 160 -23.35 29.44 -26.52
N LYS A 161 -22.61 29.91 -27.55
CA LYS A 161 -23.16 30.21 -28.88
C LYS A 161 -23.26 28.98 -29.79
N GLN A 162 -22.50 27.90 -29.46
CA GLN A 162 -22.46 26.67 -30.28
C GLN A 162 -23.56 25.68 -29.87
N THR A 163 -23.89 24.72 -30.73
CA THR A 163 -24.83 23.63 -30.42
C THR A 163 -24.25 22.64 -29.42
N VAL A 164 -25.10 21.87 -28.76
CA VAL A 164 -24.67 20.80 -27.83
C VAL A 164 -23.76 19.80 -28.53
N ARG A 165 -24.12 19.37 -29.73
CA ARG A 165 -23.34 18.44 -30.58
C ARG A 165 -21.94 18.98 -30.86
N ALA A 166 -21.83 20.23 -31.31
CA ALA A 166 -20.54 20.86 -31.57
C ALA A 166 -19.69 20.95 -30.31
N PHE A 167 -20.30 21.26 -29.14
CA PHE A 167 -19.63 21.28 -27.86
C PHE A 167 -19.07 19.93 -27.44
N ILE A 168 -19.84 18.85 -27.61
CA ILE A 168 -19.38 17.50 -27.29
C ILE A 168 -18.28 17.08 -28.31
N LYS A 169 -18.47 17.28 -29.60
CA LYS A 169 -17.47 16.94 -30.63
C LYS A 169 -16.11 17.64 -30.38
N GLU A 170 -16.11 18.90 -29.96
CA GLU A 170 -14.87 19.64 -29.63
C GLU A 170 -14.08 18.96 -28.49
N ARG A 171 -14.77 18.51 -27.47
CA ARG A 171 -14.12 17.83 -26.32
C ARG A 171 -13.67 16.42 -26.67
N GLU A 172 -14.49 15.69 -27.41
CA GLU A 172 -14.14 14.35 -27.91
C GLU A 172 -12.96 14.40 -28.88
N PHE A 173 -12.88 15.43 -29.75
CA PHE A 173 -11.73 15.65 -30.62
C PHE A 173 -10.44 15.80 -29.82
N ASN A 174 -10.47 16.57 -28.75
CA ASN A 174 -9.29 16.73 -27.87
C ASN A 174 -8.89 15.39 -27.19
N LYS A 175 -9.85 14.58 -26.74
CA LYS A 175 -9.58 13.27 -26.17
C LYS A 175 -9.03 12.28 -27.22
N LEU A 176 -9.67 12.17 -28.35
CA LEU A 176 -9.26 11.27 -29.46
C LEU A 176 -7.84 11.57 -29.94
N LYS A 177 -7.49 12.87 -30.10
CA LYS A 177 -6.15 13.29 -30.47
C LYS A 177 -5.07 12.75 -29.51
N TYR A 178 -5.28 12.87 -28.22
CA TYR A 178 -4.33 12.35 -27.24
C TYR A 178 -4.39 10.83 -27.12
N PHE A 179 -5.57 10.23 -27.29
CA PHE A 179 -5.72 8.77 -27.31
C PHE A 179 -4.93 8.15 -28.46
N ALA A 180 -5.03 8.69 -29.66
CA ALA A 180 -4.27 8.23 -30.83
C ALA A 180 -2.74 8.30 -30.64
N LEU A 181 -2.25 9.24 -29.83
CA LEU A 181 -0.82 9.34 -29.49
C LEU A 181 -0.34 8.24 -28.51
N VAL A 182 -1.23 7.68 -27.70
CA VAL A 182 -0.83 6.81 -26.56
C VAL A 182 -1.35 5.38 -26.63
N TYR A 183 -2.33 5.06 -27.49
CA TYR A 183 -3.07 3.80 -27.43
C TYR A 183 -2.23 2.53 -27.66
N LYS A 184 -1.11 2.64 -28.38
CA LYS A 184 -0.13 1.56 -28.62
C LYS A 184 1.18 1.74 -27.82
N GLN A 185 1.27 2.79 -27.02
CA GLN A 185 2.49 3.06 -26.28
C GLN A 185 2.55 2.26 -24.99
N GLU A 186 3.59 1.47 -24.80
CA GLU A 186 3.91 0.82 -23.55
C GLU A 186 4.83 1.68 -22.69
N THR A 187 4.61 1.63 -21.39
CA THR A 187 5.37 2.38 -20.38
C THR A 187 5.69 1.46 -19.19
N LEU A 188 6.95 1.45 -18.80
CA LEU A 188 7.39 0.76 -17.57
C LEU A 188 7.10 1.64 -16.37
N ILE A 189 6.35 1.14 -15.40
CA ILE A 189 6.13 1.82 -14.12
C ILE A 189 6.97 1.12 -13.06
N ILE A 190 7.77 1.91 -12.32
CA ILE A 190 8.54 1.44 -11.17
C ILE A 190 8.12 2.26 -9.96
N SER A 191 7.83 1.61 -8.84
CA SER A 191 7.36 2.27 -7.63
C SER A 191 8.20 1.89 -6.42
N ALA A 192 8.72 2.89 -5.71
CA ALA A 192 9.37 2.70 -4.43
C ALA A 192 8.38 2.11 -3.40
N PRO A 193 8.85 1.25 -2.50
CA PRO A 193 8.04 0.75 -1.41
C PRO A 193 7.64 1.89 -0.46
N ALA A 194 6.51 1.72 0.20
CA ALA A 194 5.99 2.71 1.14
C ALA A 194 6.77 2.77 2.46
N ASP A 195 7.35 1.64 2.88
CA ASP A 195 8.16 1.54 4.11
C ASP A 195 9.48 2.29 3.97
N ASN A 196 9.81 3.14 4.94
CA ASN A 196 10.98 4.00 4.92
C ASN A 196 12.31 3.23 4.87
N LYS A 197 12.43 2.07 5.51
CA LYS A 197 13.64 1.25 5.50
C LYS A 197 13.81 0.61 4.12
N LYS A 198 12.74 0.01 3.61
CA LYS A 198 12.71 -0.58 2.26
C LYS A 198 12.93 0.46 1.16
N GLN A 199 12.48 1.73 1.37
CA GLN A 199 12.76 2.83 0.43
C GLN A 199 14.26 3.11 0.29
N LYS A 200 15.03 3.07 1.38
CA LYS A 200 16.49 3.22 1.34
C LYS A 200 17.17 2.06 0.63
N GLU A 201 16.69 0.85 0.84
CA GLU A 201 17.17 -0.35 0.13
C GLU A 201 16.83 -0.28 -1.36
N PHE A 202 15.64 0.22 -1.70
CA PHE A 202 15.23 0.45 -3.08
C PHE A 202 16.11 1.51 -3.76
N LEU A 203 16.29 2.68 -3.14
CA LEU A 203 17.07 3.79 -3.67
C LEU A 203 18.57 3.48 -3.74
N GLY A 204 19.10 2.66 -2.82
CA GLY A 204 20.53 2.37 -2.72
C GLY A 204 21.36 3.48 -2.06
N TYR A 205 20.70 4.43 -1.40
CA TYR A 205 21.36 5.49 -0.61
C TYR A 205 20.49 5.94 0.57
N ASP A 206 21.14 6.62 1.52
CA ASP A 206 20.48 7.29 2.65
C ASP A 206 20.95 8.74 2.73
N TRP A 207 20.22 9.55 3.47
CA TRP A 207 20.59 10.93 3.77
C TRP A 207 21.15 11.04 5.18
N SER A 208 22.35 11.58 5.32
CA SER A 208 22.99 11.83 6.60
C SER A 208 22.89 13.31 6.99
N ASN A 209 22.34 13.56 8.19
CA ASN A 209 22.38 14.89 8.84
C ASN A 209 23.52 15.00 9.87
N ARG A 210 24.47 14.05 9.87
CA ARG A 210 25.56 14.01 10.84
C ARG A 210 26.56 15.13 10.53
N LYS A 211 26.84 15.99 11.53
CA LYS A 211 27.79 17.10 11.38
C LYS A 211 29.15 16.60 10.83
N GLY A 212 29.59 17.17 9.72
CA GLY A 212 30.83 16.80 9.01
C GLY A 212 30.69 15.56 8.10
N ALA A 213 29.50 15.02 7.95
CA ALA A 213 29.18 13.94 7.02
C ALA A 213 27.72 14.08 6.52
N GLU A 214 27.31 15.34 6.30
CA GLU A 214 25.99 15.67 5.77
C GLU A 214 25.90 15.30 4.28
N GLY A 215 24.70 14.92 3.84
CA GLY A 215 24.41 14.65 2.44
C GLY A 215 24.09 13.20 2.14
N ILE A 216 24.21 12.82 0.88
CA ILE A 216 23.89 11.48 0.39
C ILE A 216 25.01 10.50 0.77
N VAL A 217 24.62 9.41 1.41
CA VAL A 217 25.51 8.27 1.70
C VAL A 217 25.06 7.09 0.84
N ILE A 218 25.85 6.78 -0.18
CA ILE A 218 25.57 5.66 -1.09
C ILE A 218 25.85 4.35 -0.37
N ASN A 219 24.95 3.39 -0.50
CA ASN A 219 25.16 2.03 0.01
C ASN A 219 26.26 1.35 -0.81
N LYS A 220 27.19 0.69 -0.13
CA LYS A 220 28.35 0.04 -0.73
C LYS A 220 28.03 -0.90 -1.90
N PHE A 221 26.87 -1.50 -1.88
CA PHE A 221 26.41 -2.46 -2.90
C PHE A 221 25.31 -1.89 -3.78
N GLY A 222 25.01 -0.58 -3.67
CA GLY A 222 23.87 0.03 -4.35
C GLY A 222 22.54 -0.34 -3.71
N GLY A 223 21.52 -0.55 -4.53
CA GLY A 223 20.16 -0.88 -4.11
C GLY A 223 19.43 -1.69 -5.17
N MET A 224 18.10 -1.75 -5.07
CA MET A 224 17.30 -2.44 -6.08
C MET A 224 17.34 -1.71 -7.44
N MET A 225 17.49 -0.38 -7.41
CA MET A 225 17.59 0.44 -8.62
C MET A 225 18.90 0.18 -9.37
N PHE A 226 20.01 0.07 -8.69
CA PHE A 226 21.34 -0.05 -9.33
C PHE A 226 22.31 -0.87 -8.45
N ASP A 227 23.36 -1.44 -9.08
CA ASP A 227 24.49 -2.05 -8.40
C ASP A 227 25.71 -1.13 -8.51
N GLU A 228 26.27 -0.70 -7.37
CA GLU A 228 27.37 0.25 -7.32
C GLU A 228 28.68 -0.37 -7.88
N GLN A 229 28.83 -1.67 -7.81
CA GLN A 229 30.00 -2.39 -8.27
C GLN A 229 29.91 -2.81 -9.75
N ASN A 230 28.70 -2.98 -10.27
CA ASN A 230 28.45 -3.38 -11.64
C ASN A 230 27.30 -2.58 -12.27
N ARG A 231 27.65 -1.52 -13.00
CA ARG A 231 26.65 -0.66 -13.71
C ARG A 231 25.84 -1.37 -14.79
N TYR A 232 26.26 -2.57 -15.19
CA TYR A 232 25.59 -3.39 -16.22
C TYR A 232 24.86 -4.59 -15.62
N ALA A 233 24.68 -4.62 -14.29
CA ALA A 233 23.99 -5.71 -13.62
C ALA A 233 22.55 -5.86 -14.14
N GLU A 234 22.26 -7.01 -14.72
CA GLU A 234 20.97 -7.31 -15.35
C GLU A 234 19.84 -7.58 -14.34
N ASN A 235 20.20 -7.79 -13.08
CA ASN A 235 19.26 -8.01 -11.98
C ASN A 235 18.81 -6.71 -11.29
N THR A 236 18.95 -5.55 -11.92
CA THR A 236 18.58 -4.24 -11.38
C THR A 236 17.37 -3.65 -12.09
N LEU A 237 16.61 -2.78 -11.40
CA LEU A 237 15.50 -2.05 -12.00
C LEU A 237 15.98 -1.06 -13.09
N ALA A 238 17.20 -0.51 -12.97
CA ALA A 238 17.81 0.32 -14.01
C ALA A 238 18.05 -0.44 -15.31
N PHE A 239 18.30 -1.75 -15.24
CA PHE A 239 18.39 -2.58 -16.43
C PHE A 239 17.06 -2.69 -17.17
N LEU A 240 15.94 -2.83 -16.45
CA LEU A 240 14.60 -2.83 -17.06
C LEU A 240 14.31 -1.50 -17.75
N ILE A 241 14.69 -0.37 -17.13
CA ILE A 241 14.53 0.96 -17.75
C ILE A 241 15.34 1.04 -19.06
N LYS A 242 16.57 0.55 -19.06
CA LYS A 242 17.36 0.48 -20.29
C LYS A 242 16.68 -0.36 -21.37
N GLN A 243 16.13 -1.52 -21.00
CA GLN A 243 15.47 -2.44 -21.94
C GLN A 243 14.17 -1.85 -22.50
N SER A 244 13.45 -1.01 -21.74
CA SER A 244 12.23 -0.35 -22.24
C SER A 244 12.47 0.59 -23.44
N PHE A 245 13.70 1.11 -23.61
CA PHE A 245 14.08 1.89 -24.79
C PHE A 245 14.30 1.03 -26.05
N PHE A 246 14.38 -0.29 -25.91
CA PHE A 246 14.50 -1.24 -27.01
C PHE A 246 13.23 -2.07 -27.20
N ASP A 247 12.12 -1.65 -26.56
CA ASP A 247 10.84 -2.35 -26.56
C ASP A 247 10.93 -3.81 -26.03
N ASN A 248 11.94 -4.10 -25.20
CA ASN A 248 12.15 -5.40 -24.60
C ASN A 248 11.48 -5.46 -23.21
N LYS A 249 10.56 -6.41 -23.05
CA LYS A 249 9.95 -6.72 -21.75
C LYS A 249 10.72 -7.85 -21.08
N LEU A 250 11.30 -7.56 -19.95
CA LEU A 250 11.98 -8.55 -19.12
C LEU A 250 11.32 -8.69 -17.77
N SER A 251 11.45 -9.85 -17.15
CA SER A 251 10.96 -10.12 -15.80
C SER A 251 12.13 -10.35 -14.84
N LEU A 252 12.03 -9.75 -13.66
CA LEU A 252 12.92 -9.99 -12.53
C LEU A 252 12.08 -10.56 -11.39
N SER A 253 12.10 -11.90 -11.23
CA SER A 253 11.21 -12.65 -10.33
C SER A 253 11.31 -12.23 -8.86
N ASP A 254 12.46 -11.72 -8.43
CA ASP A 254 12.70 -11.22 -7.07
C ASP A 254 12.22 -9.77 -6.85
N LYS A 255 11.80 -9.06 -7.90
CA LYS A 255 11.44 -7.64 -7.89
C LYS A 255 10.08 -7.32 -8.52
N GLU A 256 9.27 -8.33 -8.84
CA GLU A 256 7.97 -8.16 -9.51
C GLU A 256 6.99 -7.23 -8.78
N HIS A 257 7.17 -7.05 -7.47
CA HIS A 257 6.33 -6.13 -6.67
C HIS A 257 6.68 -4.65 -6.87
N TYR A 258 7.78 -4.33 -7.52
CA TYR A 258 8.29 -2.97 -7.66
C TYR A 258 8.09 -2.39 -9.06
N TYR A 259 7.72 -3.19 -10.05
CA TYR A 259 7.54 -2.71 -11.42
C TYR A 259 6.41 -3.45 -12.15
N ALA A 260 5.89 -2.81 -13.19
CA ALA A 260 4.98 -3.43 -14.14
C ALA A 260 4.97 -2.66 -15.47
N TYR A 261 4.63 -3.34 -16.57
CA TYR A 261 4.48 -2.75 -17.89
C TYR A 261 3.01 -2.49 -18.17
N TYR A 262 2.70 -1.30 -18.69
CA TYR A 262 1.34 -0.88 -18.98
C TYR A 262 1.25 -0.19 -20.33
N GLU A 263 0.13 -0.37 -21.03
CA GLU A 263 -0.23 0.52 -22.12
C GLU A 263 -0.57 1.90 -21.54
N LEU A 264 0.05 2.96 -22.06
CA LEU A 264 -0.09 4.31 -21.52
C LEU A 264 -1.56 4.79 -21.51
N LYS A 265 -2.38 4.33 -22.47
CA LYS A 265 -3.83 4.62 -22.49
C LYS A 265 -4.55 4.19 -21.21
N ASN A 266 -4.09 3.11 -20.55
CA ASN A 266 -4.67 2.61 -19.31
C ASN A 266 -4.25 3.44 -18.09
N LEU A 267 -3.19 4.25 -18.21
CA LEU A 267 -2.72 5.16 -17.17
C LEU A 267 -3.40 6.54 -17.24
N ILE A 268 -4.16 6.83 -18.29
CA ILE A 268 -4.84 8.11 -18.53
C ILE A 268 -6.35 7.88 -18.57
N ASP A 269 -7.10 8.68 -17.82
CA ASP A 269 -8.54 8.56 -17.72
C ASP A 269 -9.25 9.39 -18.80
N PHE A 270 -9.60 8.75 -19.90
CA PHE A 270 -10.32 9.36 -21.03
C PHE A 270 -11.83 9.49 -20.79
N SER A 271 -12.38 8.83 -19.76
CA SER A 271 -13.81 8.93 -19.45
C SER A 271 -14.19 10.25 -18.77
N ARG A 272 -13.22 10.98 -18.18
CA ARG A 272 -13.49 12.23 -17.47
C ARG A 272 -13.97 13.34 -18.40
N LEU A 273 -15.00 14.05 -17.94
CA LEU A 273 -15.52 15.23 -18.65
C LEU A 273 -14.45 16.32 -18.79
N GLU A 274 -13.77 16.66 -17.69
CA GLU A 274 -12.58 17.51 -17.69
C GLU A 274 -11.32 16.67 -17.93
N PHE A 275 -10.90 16.62 -19.18
CA PHE A 275 -9.75 15.84 -19.58
C PHE A 275 -8.44 16.58 -19.30
N ASP A 276 -7.89 16.37 -18.12
CA ASP A 276 -6.67 16.99 -17.60
C ASP A 276 -5.37 16.24 -17.96
N LYS A 277 -5.47 15.11 -18.68
CA LYS A 277 -4.34 14.25 -19.08
C LYS A 277 -3.50 13.73 -17.91
N ALA A 278 -4.12 13.61 -16.73
CA ALA A 278 -3.45 13.07 -15.56
C ALA A 278 -3.00 11.63 -15.82
N ILE A 279 -1.74 11.33 -15.45
CA ILE A 279 -1.13 10.01 -15.59
C ILE A 279 -1.15 9.35 -14.22
N LYS A 280 -1.83 8.23 -14.09
CA LYS A 280 -1.90 7.44 -12.86
C LYS A 280 -0.79 6.38 -12.89
N ILE A 281 0.16 6.48 -11.97
CA ILE A 281 1.25 5.50 -11.84
C ILE A 281 0.91 4.35 -10.87
N VAL A 282 -0.14 4.51 -10.07
CA VAL A 282 -0.75 3.40 -9.34
C VAL A 282 -1.77 2.80 -10.30
N VAL A 283 -1.40 1.72 -10.94
CA VAL A 283 -2.36 0.99 -11.77
C VAL A 283 -3.34 0.33 -10.83
N ALA A 284 -4.61 0.63 -11.07
CA ALA A 284 -5.67 -0.14 -10.48
C ALA A 284 -5.41 -1.62 -10.76
N LYS A 285 -5.28 -2.39 -9.73
CA LYS A 285 -5.64 -3.79 -9.87
C LYS A 285 -7.13 -3.78 -10.18
N GLN A 286 -7.48 -3.80 -11.46
CA GLN A 286 -8.86 -4.08 -11.84
C GLN A 286 -9.15 -5.48 -11.32
N ILE A 287 -10.21 -5.63 -10.54
CA ILE A 287 -10.80 -6.96 -10.42
C ILE A 287 -11.43 -7.18 -11.78
N GLU A 288 -10.82 -8.00 -12.60
CA GLU A 288 -11.44 -8.54 -13.79
C GLU A 288 -12.47 -9.56 -13.33
N PHE A 289 -13.69 -9.09 -13.08
CA PHE A 289 -14.81 -10.02 -13.05
C PHE A 289 -15.07 -10.41 -14.51
N THR A 290 -14.98 -11.69 -14.83
CA THR A 290 -15.47 -12.17 -16.11
C THR A 290 -16.98 -11.90 -16.17
N ASN A 291 -17.48 -11.43 -17.31
CA ASN A 291 -18.91 -11.08 -17.48
C ASN A 291 -19.84 -12.30 -17.49
N ILE A 292 -19.64 -13.27 -16.59
CA ILE A 292 -20.50 -14.45 -16.44
C ILE A 292 -21.86 -14.03 -15.87
N TYR A 293 -21.90 -13.00 -15.02
CA TYR A 293 -23.10 -12.47 -14.41
C TYR A 293 -23.34 -11.01 -14.80
N PRO A 294 -24.60 -10.53 -14.74
CA PRO A 294 -24.90 -9.12 -14.94
C PRO A 294 -24.07 -8.24 -13.98
N MET A 295 -23.50 -7.18 -14.51
CA MET A 295 -22.70 -6.22 -13.76
C MET A 295 -23.56 -5.01 -13.37
N MET A 296 -23.53 -4.61 -12.09
CA MET A 296 -24.31 -3.49 -11.58
C MET A 296 -23.39 -2.49 -10.83
N PRO A 297 -23.49 -1.20 -11.07
CA PRO A 297 -22.71 -0.20 -10.33
C PRO A 297 -23.19 -0.07 -8.90
N LEU A 298 -22.27 0.22 -7.98
CA LEU A 298 -22.58 0.28 -6.54
C LEU A 298 -23.61 1.36 -6.19
N TYR A 299 -23.72 2.45 -6.95
CA TYR A 299 -24.76 3.48 -6.69
C TYR A 299 -26.19 2.95 -6.91
N ASP A 300 -26.40 1.92 -7.73
CA ASP A 300 -27.69 1.26 -7.91
C ASP A 300 -27.97 0.23 -6.80
N ILE A 301 -26.92 -0.28 -6.16
CA ILE A 301 -26.97 -1.33 -5.12
C ILE A 301 -27.10 -0.73 -3.73
N LEU A 302 -26.41 0.37 -3.47
CA LEU A 302 -26.16 0.92 -2.13
C LEU A 302 -26.81 2.28 -1.92
N GLU A 303 -27.28 2.50 -0.70
CA GLU A 303 -27.68 3.81 -0.18
C GLU A 303 -26.59 4.31 0.78
N PRO A 304 -25.76 5.29 0.37
CA PRO A 304 -24.72 5.84 1.22
C PRO A 304 -25.29 6.90 2.18
N MET A 305 -24.82 6.88 3.43
CA MET A 305 -25.13 7.90 4.43
C MET A 305 -23.88 8.29 5.21
N GLY A 306 -23.54 9.57 5.21
CA GLY A 306 -22.41 10.11 5.99
C GLY A 306 -22.63 9.99 7.49
N GLY A 307 -21.54 9.76 8.24
CA GLY A 307 -21.61 9.56 9.68
C GLY A 307 -21.85 10.84 10.50
N LEU A 308 -21.98 10.66 11.80
CA LEU A 308 -22.32 11.68 12.76
C LEU A 308 -21.26 12.76 12.91
N TRP A 309 -21.74 14.01 13.00
CA TRP A 309 -21.07 15.11 13.69
C TRP A 309 -21.75 15.31 15.05
N THR A 310 -20.97 15.61 16.07
CA THR A 310 -21.47 15.95 17.41
C THR A 310 -22.36 17.15 17.37
N GLY A 311 -23.46 17.33 16.98
CA GLY A 311 -24.31 18.52 16.84
C GLY A 311 -24.15 19.56 17.97
N LYS A 312 -24.84 20.68 17.86
CA LYS A 312 -24.78 21.79 18.85
C LYS A 312 -26.09 22.04 19.53
N LYS A 313 -27.15 21.29 19.20
CA LYS A 313 -28.54 21.58 19.66
C LYS A 313 -29.05 20.41 20.49
N GLU A 314 -29.59 20.74 21.66
CA GLU A 314 -30.35 19.80 22.49
C GLU A 314 -31.67 19.39 21.82
N PRO A 315 -32.21 18.17 22.11
CA PRO A 315 -31.71 17.25 23.13
C PRO A 315 -30.57 16.38 22.64
N PHE A 316 -29.65 16.01 23.56
CA PHE A 316 -28.57 15.08 23.32
C PHE A 316 -28.91 13.71 23.87
N LYS A 317 -28.50 12.68 23.11
CA LYS A 317 -28.59 11.26 23.52
C LYS A 317 -27.21 10.64 23.48
N LYS A 318 -26.86 9.88 24.52
CA LYS A 318 -25.62 9.11 24.59
C LYS A 318 -25.75 7.86 23.73
N VAL A 319 -24.82 7.67 22.79
CA VAL A 319 -24.83 6.54 21.85
C VAL A 319 -23.42 5.98 21.64
N LYS A 320 -23.34 4.69 21.39
CA LYS A 320 -22.11 4.02 20.97
C LYS A 320 -21.80 4.32 19.52
N VAL A 321 -20.59 4.84 19.23
CA VAL A 321 -20.20 5.31 17.90
C VAL A 321 -19.02 4.50 17.37
N ILE A 322 -19.26 3.80 16.28
CA ILE A 322 -18.22 3.06 15.53
C ILE A 322 -17.34 4.07 14.78
N ARG A 323 -16.05 3.94 14.95
CA ARG A 323 -15.01 4.77 14.30
C ARG A 323 -14.10 3.88 13.45
N ASN A 324 -13.33 4.50 12.55
CA ASN A 324 -12.34 3.78 11.73
C ASN A 324 -11.29 3.03 12.58
N THR A 325 -11.05 3.43 13.83
CA THR A 325 -10.21 2.70 14.79
C THR A 325 -10.80 1.37 15.26
N ASN A 326 -12.11 1.17 15.05
CA ASN A 326 -12.81 -0.09 15.31
C ASN A 326 -12.73 -1.08 14.14
N PHE A 327 -12.09 -0.69 13.01
CA PHE A 327 -11.93 -1.52 11.82
C PHE A 327 -10.59 -2.22 11.85
N THR A 328 -10.59 -3.54 11.81
CA THR A 328 -9.36 -4.29 11.59
C THR A 328 -8.93 -4.23 10.12
N MET A 329 -7.67 -4.51 9.84
CA MET A 329 -7.15 -4.55 8.46
C MET A 329 -7.81 -5.63 7.59
N LYS A 330 -8.40 -6.66 8.19
CA LYS A 330 -9.08 -7.78 7.51
C LYS A 330 -10.58 -7.55 7.32
N GLY A 331 -11.13 -6.42 7.75
CA GLY A 331 -12.55 -6.10 7.61
C GLY A 331 -13.43 -6.63 8.75
N TYR A 332 -12.85 -6.94 9.91
CA TYR A 332 -13.64 -7.28 11.10
C TYR A 332 -13.90 -6.02 11.95
N LEU A 333 -15.08 -5.98 12.55
CA LEU A 333 -15.45 -4.96 13.53
C LEU A 333 -14.96 -5.35 14.92
N SER A 334 -14.11 -4.52 15.55
CA SER A 334 -13.73 -4.66 16.96
C SER A 334 -14.58 -3.76 17.83
N LEU A 335 -15.15 -4.31 18.89
CA LEU A 335 -15.96 -3.60 19.86
C LEU A 335 -15.22 -3.28 21.16
N ASP A 336 -13.93 -3.60 21.26
CA ASP A 336 -13.13 -3.48 22.49
C ASP A 336 -13.06 -2.04 23.02
N ASN A 337 -13.08 -1.02 22.14
CA ASN A 337 -12.95 0.40 22.48
C ASN A 337 -13.94 1.26 21.69
N VAL A 338 -15.23 0.94 21.78
CA VAL A 338 -16.27 1.74 21.15
C VAL A 338 -16.50 3.02 21.98
N ALA A 339 -16.42 4.18 21.32
CA ALA A 339 -16.65 5.44 21.98
C ALA A 339 -18.13 5.65 22.29
N GLU A 340 -18.45 6.10 23.51
CA GLU A 340 -19.77 6.62 23.85
C GLU A 340 -19.73 8.14 23.77
N ILE A 341 -20.61 8.73 22.96
CA ILE A 341 -20.61 10.17 22.65
C ILE A 341 -22.04 10.70 22.79
N ASP A 342 -22.17 11.90 23.34
CA ASP A 342 -23.43 12.63 23.38
C ASP A 342 -23.68 13.24 22.00
N VAL A 343 -24.78 12.87 21.36
CA VAL A 343 -25.11 13.23 19.98
C VAL A 343 -26.48 13.89 19.94
N GLU A 344 -26.65 14.89 19.10
CA GLU A 344 -27.96 15.52 18.83
C GLU A 344 -28.96 14.45 18.36
N GLU A 345 -30.06 14.28 19.08
CA GLU A 345 -31.05 13.20 18.88
C GLU A 345 -31.61 13.21 17.45
N LYS A 346 -31.88 14.41 16.90
CA LYS A 346 -32.34 14.55 15.52
C LYS A 346 -31.34 13.99 14.48
N SER A 347 -30.06 14.14 14.72
CA SER A 347 -29.00 13.63 13.86
C SER A 347 -28.88 12.10 13.94
N LEU A 348 -29.28 11.53 15.06
CA LEU A 348 -29.23 10.08 15.31
C LEU A 348 -30.30 9.33 14.53
N LEU A 349 -31.51 9.90 14.36
CA LEU A 349 -32.66 9.24 13.73
C LEU A 349 -32.35 8.62 12.35
N SER A 350 -31.54 9.29 11.53
CA SER A 350 -31.16 8.79 10.19
C SER A 350 -29.84 8.00 10.18
N ARG A 351 -29.12 7.97 11.30
CA ARG A 351 -27.74 7.44 11.40
C ARG A 351 -27.59 6.31 12.42
N THR A 352 -28.69 5.72 12.84
CA THR A 352 -28.68 4.46 13.61
C THR A 352 -28.35 3.31 12.69
N LEU A 353 -27.43 2.44 13.13
CA LEU A 353 -27.05 1.24 12.41
C LEU A 353 -28.08 0.13 12.63
N GLU A 354 -28.30 -0.63 11.57
CA GLU A 354 -29.12 -1.83 11.57
C GLU A 354 -28.28 -3.05 11.16
N LYS A 355 -28.63 -4.23 11.64
CA LYS A 355 -27.96 -5.46 11.19
C LYS A 355 -28.04 -5.58 9.67
N GLY A 356 -26.91 -5.88 9.05
CA GLY A 356 -26.78 -5.92 7.60
C GLY A 356 -26.19 -4.65 6.98
N ASP A 357 -26.06 -3.57 7.74
CA ASP A 357 -25.35 -2.38 7.25
C ASP A 357 -23.85 -2.66 7.04
N ILE A 358 -23.28 -2.05 6.01
CA ILE A 358 -21.84 -2.04 5.76
C ILE A 358 -21.31 -0.66 6.12
N ILE A 359 -20.26 -0.59 6.90
CA ILE A 359 -19.63 0.69 7.26
C ILE A 359 -18.30 0.79 6.51
N ILE A 360 -18.12 1.87 5.75
CA ILE A 360 -16.91 2.14 4.98
C ILE A 360 -16.12 3.30 5.58
N GLU A 361 -14.81 3.17 5.64
CA GLU A 361 -13.89 4.25 6.02
C GLU A 361 -13.80 5.30 4.91
N LYS A 362 -14.09 6.57 5.24
CA LYS A 362 -14.01 7.72 4.32
C LYS A 362 -12.74 8.52 4.48
N SER A 363 -12.16 8.55 5.68
CA SER A 363 -11.00 9.37 6.00
C SER A 363 -10.10 8.64 6.98
N GLY A 364 -8.79 8.75 6.83
CA GLY A 364 -7.84 8.12 7.74
C GLY A 364 -6.74 7.31 7.05
N GLY A 365 -6.77 7.21 5.72
CA GLY A 365 -5.72 6.54 4.96
C GLY A 365 -4.40 7.31 4.94
N SER A 366 -3.37 6.63 4.48
CA SER A 366 -2.02 7.15 4.31
C SER A 366 -1.51 6.80 2.90
N GLU A 367 -0.27 7.08 2.63
CA GLU A 367 0.37 6.64 1.38
C GLU A 367 0.53 5.11 1.31
N THR A 368 0.57 4.46 2.48
CA THR A 368 0.78 3.00 2.60
C THR A 368 -0.48 2.22 2.91
N GLN A 369 -1.50 2.90 3.42
CA GLN A 369 -2.78 2.31 3.78
C GLN A 369 -3.90 3.06 3.06
N ALA A 370 -4.55 2.40 2.11
CA ALA A 370 -5.70 2.97 1.43
C ALA A 370 -6.84 3.27 2.42
N VAL A 371 -7.64 4.30 2.13
CA VAL A 371 -8.99 4.46 2.70
C VAL A 371 -9.95 3.50 2.01
N GLY A 372 -11.12 3.27 2.61
CA GLY A 372 -12.14 2.42 2.03
C GLY A 372 -12.19 1.02 2.65
N ARG A 373 -11.57 0.81 3.82
CA ARG A 373 -11.83 -0.39 4.62
C ARG A 373 -13.32 -0.50 4.91
N VAL A 374 -13.84 -1.70 4.84
CA VAL A 374 -15.24 -1.99 5.13
C VAL A 374 -15.36 -2.96 6.29
N VAL A 375 -16.42 -2.81 7.08
CA VAL A 375 -16.83 -3.77 8.11
C VAL A 375 -18.32 -4.04 7.97
N TYR A 376 -18.71 -5.26 8.31
CA TYR A 376 -20.10 -5.67 8.34
C TYR A 376 -20.66 -5.47 9.74
N PHE A 377 -21.84 -4.85 9.85
CA PHE A 377 -22.48 -4.61 11.13
C PHE A 377 -23.53 -5.70 11.40
N ASP A 378 -23.26 -6.53 12.38
CA ASP A 378 -24.14 -7.60 12.85
C ASP A 378 -24.13 -7.68 14.39
N VAL A 379 -24.46 -6.55 15.03
CA VAL A 379 -24.38 -6.39 16.47
C VAL A 379 -25.74 -5.94 17.01
N ASP A 380 -26.14 -6.50 18.15
CA ASP A 380 -27.35 -6.07 18.88
C ASP A 380 -27.06 -4.78 19.68
N GLY A 381 -28.03 -3.88 19.70
CA GLY A 381 -27.97 -2.64 20.45
C GLY A 381 -28.01 -1.40 19.57
N GLU A 382 -28.01 -0.23 20.21
CA GLU A 382 -28.08 1.04 19.52
C GLU A 382 -26.68 1.58 19.25
N TYR A 383 -26.30 1.61 17.98
CA TYR A 383 -25.01 2.10 17.51
C TYR A 383 -25.19 3.13 16.41
N SER A 384 -24.23 4.02 16.31
CA SER A 384 -24.04 4.92 15.18
C SER A 384 -22.59 4.88 14.70
N TYR A 385 -22.22 5.77 13.79
CA TYR A 385 -20.88 5.77 13.15
C TYR A 385 -20.39 7.19 12.94
N SER A 386 -19.06 7.35 12.99
CA SER A 386 -18.40 8.66 12.98
C SER A 386 -18.39 9.31 11.59
N ASN A 387 -18.16 10.63 11.56
CA ASN A 387 -17.99 11.41 10.34
C ASN A 387 -16.82 10.97 9.44
N PHE A 388 -15.84 10.22 9.99
CA PHE A 388 -14.75 9.61 9.22
C PHE A 388 -15.18 8.33 8.47
N THR A 389 -16.42 7.92 8.67
CA THR A 389 -17.01 6.73 8.06
C THR A 389 -18.33 7.06 7.36
N ALA A 390 -18.84 6.12 6.55
CA ALA A 390 -20.18 6.19 5.99
C ALA A 390 -20.84 4.81 6.10
N ARG A 391 -22.17 4.80 6.25
CA ARG A 391 -23.00 3.61 6.12
C ARG A 391 -23.34 3.40 4.65
N LEU A 392 -23.25 2.15 4.22
CA LEU A 392 -23.71 1.66 2.93
C LEU A 392 -24.79 0.59 3.20
N ARG A 393 -26.05 0.90 2.93
CA ARG A 393 -27.17 -0.02 3.08
C ARG A 393 -27.56 -0.59 1.73
N VAL A 394 -27.66 -1.90 1.63
CA VAL A 394 -28.09 -2.56 0.38
C VAL A 394 -29.58 -2.32 0.18
N LYS A 395 -29.94 -1.75 -0.97
CA LYS A 395 -31.33 -1.45 -1.37
C LYS A 395 -31.89 -2.40 -2.43
N ASN A 396 -31.03 -3.25 -3.02
CA ASN A 396 -31.43 -4.20 -4.06
C ASN A 396 -31.78 -5.56 -3.46
N ALA A 397 -33.03 -5.99 -3.62
CA ALA A 397 -33.54 -7.24 -3.08
C ALA A 397 -32.89 -8.51 -3.67
N ASN A 398 -32.23 -8.42 -4.83
CA ASN A 398 -31.53 -9.54 -5.47
C ASN A 398 -30.10 -9.73 -4.92
N LEU A 399 -29.68 -8.91 -3.95
CA LEU A 399 -28.35 -8.94 -3.36
C LEU A 399 -28.40 -9.09 -1.84
N LEU A 400 -27.70 -10.08 -1.34
CA LEU A 400 -27.48 -10.28 0.07
C LEU A 400 -26.41 -9.27 0.56
N SER A 401 -26.71 -8.53 1.62
CA SER A 401 -25.78 -7.52 2.16
C SER A 401 -24.44 -8.11 2.56
N LYS A 402 -24.41 -9.35 3.05
CA LYS A 402 -23.18 -10.08 3.37
C LYS A 402 -22.35 -10.40 2.13
N TYR A 403 -23.00 -10.74 0.99
CA TYR A 403 -22.31 -10.93 -0.29
C TYR A 403 -21.66 -9.61 -0.75
N VAL A 404 -22.41 -8.52 -0.72
CA VAL A 404 -21.88 -7.20 -1.10
C VAL A 404 -20.68 -6.83 -0.22
N PHE A 405 -20.77 -7.03 1.09
CA PHE A 405 -19.65 -6.83 2.01
C PHE A 405 -18.41 -7.66 1.61
N VAL A 406 -18.60 -8.95 1.30
CA VAL A 406 -17.47 -9.83 0.89
C VAL A 406 -16.78 -9.28 -0.37
N VAL A 407 -17.55 -8.82 -1.36
CA VAL A 407 -17.01 -8.24 -2.59
C VAL A 407 -16.29 -6.91 -2.30
N LEU A 408 -16.88 -6.00 -1.50
CA LEU A 408 -16.26 -4.73 -1.13
C LEU A 408 -14.98 -4.92 -0.31
N ASN A 409 -14.96 -5.89 0.59
CA ASN A 409 -13.76 -6.22 1.34
C ASN A 409 -12.65 -6.77 0.42
N ASN A 410 -12.99 -7.59 -0.57
CA ASN A 410 -12.05 -8.05 -1.58
C ASN A 410 -11.49 -6.89 -2.42
N ILE A 411 -12.33 -5.93 -2.82
CA ILE A 411 -11.92 -4.69 -3.50
C ILE A 411 -10.88 -3.93 -2.65
N TYR A 412 -11.11 -3.80 -1.36
CA TYR A 412 -10.16 -3.17 -0.44
C TYR A 412 -8.85 -3.98 -0.31
N GLN A 413 -8.95 -5.29 -0.02
CA GLN A 413 -7.77 -6.16 0.16
C GLN A 413 -6.91 -6.27 -1.11
N SER A 414 -7.51 -6.11 -2.28
CA SER A 414 -6.81 -6.07 -3.57
C SER A 414 -6.13 -4.72 -3.85
N GLY A 415 -6.31 -3.72 -2.97
CA GLY A 415 -5.69 -2.40 -3.11
C GLY A 415 -6.36 -1.49 -4.14
N ILE A 416 -7.52 -1.86 -4.69
CA ILE A 416 -8.26 -1.06 -5.68
C ILE A 416 -8.69 0.29 -5.14
N THR A 417 -8.99 0.36 -3.84
CA THR A 417 -9.43 1.60 -3.20
C THR A 417 -8.39 2.73 -3.22
N PHE A 418 -7.09 2.42 -3.46
CA PHE A 418 -6.07 3.46 -3.68
C PHE A 418 -6.40 4.42 -4.81
N GLU A 419 -7.13 3.97 -5.83
CA GLU A 419 -7.53 4.82 -6.96
C GLU A 419 -8.62 5.82 -6.63
N TYR A 420 -9.41 5.50 -5.64
CA TYR A 420 -10.57 6.27 -5.23
C TYR A 420 -10.28 7.21 -4.07
N GLN A 421 -8.99 7.34 -3.68
CA GLN A 421 -8.59 8.26 -2.63
C GLN A 421 -8.05 9.58 -3.19
N SER A 422 -8.29 10.65 -2.45
CA SER A 422 -7.82 12.00 -2.72
C SER A 422 -7.29 12.64 -1.45
N GLY A 423 -6.52 13.72 -1.57
CA GLY A 423 -5.99 14.51 -0.46
C GLY A 423 -4.49 14.77 -0.58
N MET A 424 -4.08 15.98 -0.20
CA MET A 424 -2.68 16.38 -0.07
C MET A 424 -2.23 16.21 1.38
N GLY A 425 -1.01 15.70 1.57
CA GLY A 425 -0.45 15.47 2.91
C GLY A 425 -0.82 14.11 3.52
N GLY A 426 -0.67 13.99 4.84
CA GLY A 426 -0.74 12.71 5.55
C GLY A 426 -2.12 12.08 5.68
N LEU A 427 -3.22 12.81 5.44
CA LEU A 427 -4.56 12.29 5.57
C LEU A 427 -5.21 12.13 4.19
N LYS A 428 -5.62 10.90 3.85
CA LYS A 428 -6.33 10.59 2.61
C LYS A 428 -7.83 10.45 2.87
N ASN A 429 -8.63 10.84 1.87
CA ASN A 429 -10.08 10.72 1.88
C ASN A 429 -10.55 9.89 0.68
N LEU A 430 -11.59 9.08 0.88
CA LEU A 430 -12.23 8.33 -0.18
C LEU A 430 -13.16 9.26 -0.97
N ASP A 431 -12.99 9.31 -2.28
CA ASP A 431 -13.99 9.86 -3.20
C ASP A 431 -15.14 8.85 -3.31
N LEU A 432 -16.11 8.97 -2.40
CA LEU A 432 -17.21 8.01 -2.30
C LEU A 432 -18.07 8.00 -3.57
N ASN A 433 -18.30 9.16 -4.21
CA ASN A 433 -19.12 9.23 -5.42
C ASN A 433 -18.46 8.43 -6.55
N ARG A 434 -17.16 8.61 -6.72
CA ARG A 434 -16.39 7.85 -7.71
C ARG A 434 -16.27 6.38 -7.33
N TYR A 435 -16.09 6.05 -6.06
CA TYR A 435 -16.07 4.66 -5.57
C TYR A 435 -17.38 3.93 -5.88
N LEU A 436 -18.51 4.60 -5.78
CA LEU A 436 -19.82 4.02 -6.07
C LEU A 436 -20.06 3.73 -7.57
N THR A 437 -19.21 4.20 -8.48
CA THR A 437 -19.25 3.83 -9.89
C THR A 437 -18.67 2.44 -10.19
N ILE A 438 -18.00 1.81 -9.22
CA ILE A 438 -17.47 0.44 -9.37
C ILE A 438 -18.64 -0.50 -9.66
N LYS A 439 -18.49 -1.30 -10.72
CA LYS A 439 -19.46 -2.35 -11.07
C LYS A 439 -19.07 -3.67 -10.40
N ILE A 440 -20.03 -4.34 -9.80
CA ILE A 440 -19.86 -5.66 -9.22
C ILE A 440 -20.84 -6.67 -9.85
N PRO A 441 -20.47 -7.96 -9.93
CA PRO A 441 -21.38 -8.98 -10.47
C PRO A 441 -22.58 -9.23 -9.55
N VAL A 442 -23.72 -9.55 -10.17
CA VAL A 442 -24.98 -9.90 -9.49
C VAL A 442 -25.33 -11.35 -9.82
N PRO A 443 -24.68 -12.34 -9.17
CA PRO A 443 -25.01 -13.74 -9.36
C PRO A 443 -26.36 -14.10 -8.72
N PRO A 444 -26.98 -15.24 -9.08
CA PRO A 444 -28.15 -15.76 -8.40
C PRO A 444 -27.95 -15.93 -6.90
N LEU A 445 -29.01 -15.84 -6.10
CA LEU A 445 -28.93 -15.87 -4.62
C LEU A 445 -28.24 -17.14 -4.08
N ASP A 446 -28.44 -18.29 -4.70
CA ASP A 446 -27.78 -19.55 -4.30
C ASP A 446 -26.26 -19.52 -4.47
N ILE A 447 -25.76 -18.78 -5.48
CA ILE A 447 -24.31 -18.55 -5.67
C ILE A 447 -23.79 -17.56 -4.63
N GLN A 448 -24.54 -16.49 -4.33
CA GLN A 448 -24.18 -15.55 -3.28
C GLN A 448 -24.06 -16.26 -1.92
N GLU A 449 -25.03 -17.12 -1.59
CA GLU A 449 -25.01 -17.92 -0.36
C GLU A 449 -23.79 -18.87 -0.29
N LYS A 450 -23.44 -19.52 -1.40
CA LYS A 450 -22.23 -20.36 -1.48
C LYS A 450 -20.95 -19.56 -1.22
N ILE A 451 -20.81 -18.39 -1.85
CA ILE A 451 -19.68 -17.49 -1.64
C ILE A 451 -19.59 -17.07 -0.17
N ILE A 452 -20.72 -16.65 0.41
CA ILE A 452 -20.79 -16.25 1.83
C ILE A 452 -20.36 -17.42 2.72
N ALA A 453 -20.92 -18.61 2.51
CA ALA A 453 -20.64 -19.78 3.34
C ALA A 453 -19.17 -20.24 3.26
N GLU A 454 -18.57 -20.25 2.06
CA GLU A 454 -17.17 -20.59 1.90
C GLU A 454 -16.26 -19.52 2.54
N CYS A 455 -16.57 -18.23 2.36
CA CYS A 455 -15.81 -17.14 3.00
C CYS A 455 -15.94 -17.15 4.53
N GLN A 456 -17.12 -17.49 5.08
CA GLN A 456 -17.31 -17.61 6.53
C GLN A 456 -16.45 -18.73 7.13
N LYS A 457 -16.35 -19.88 6.46
CA LYS A 457 -15.45 -20.96 6.91
C LYS A 457 -14.00 -20.49 6.98
N VAL A 458 -13.55 -19.70 6.00
CA VAL A 458 -12.21 -19.11 6.01
C VAL A 458 -12.04 -18.15 7.19
N ASP A 459 -13.07 -17.33 7.49
CA ASP A 459 -13.05 -16.42 8.63
C ASP A 459 -13.00 -17.16 9.97
N GLU A 460 -13.78 -18.21 10.12
CA GLU A 460 -13.80 -19.07 11.30
C GLU A 460 -12.44 -19.73 11.52
N GLU A 461 -11.84 -20.26 10.45
CA GLU A 461 -10.53 -20.86 10.48
C GLU A 461 -9.43 -19.84 10.83
N TYR A 462 -9.46 -18.65 10.25
CA TYR A 462 -8.54 -17.57 10.58
C TYR A 462 -8.62 -17.16 12.04
N ASN A 463 -9.85 -16.92 12.53
CA ASN A 463 -10.08 -16.48 13.91
C ASN A 463 -9.71 -17.56 14.92
N SER A 464 -10.09 -18.84 14.68
CA SER A 464 -9.73 -19.94 15.55
C SER A 464 -8.22 -20.16 15.60
N THR A 465 -7.54 -20.11 14.46
CA THR A 465 -6.08 -20.23 14.39
C THR A 465 -5.38 -19.10 15.16
N ARG A 466 -5.84 -17.85 14.99
CA ARG A 466 -5.31 -16.70 15.72
C ARG A 466 -5.53 -16.82 17.23
N MET A 467 -6.73 -17.23 17.65
CA MET A 467 -7.04 -17.45 19.07
C MET A 467 -6.15 -18.54 19.67
N THR A 468 -5.90 -19.62 18.95
CA THR A 468 -5.01 -20.71 19.40
C THR A 468 -3.57 -20.20 19.58
N ILE A 469 -3.07 -19.38 18.66
CA ILE A 469 -1.73 -18.76 18.78
C ILE A 469 -1.66 -17.88 20.05
N GLU A 470 -2.69 -17.06 20.29
CA GLU A 470 -2.73 -16.21 21.49
C GLU A 470 -2.83 -17.02 22.78
N GLU A 471 -3.60 -18.12 22.75
CA GLU A 471 -3.69 -19.04 23.87
C GLU A 471 -2.34 -19.71 24.17
N TYR A 472 -1.62 -20.17 23.14
CA TYR A 472 -0.29 -20.76 23.29
C TYR A 472 0.72 -19.73 23.83
N ARG A 473 0.68 -18.50 23.35
CA ARG A 473 1.54 -17.42 23.90
C ARG A 473 1.25 -17.15 25.39
N ARG A 474 -0.05 -17.10 25.78
CA ARG A 474 -0.43 -16.97 27.20
C ARG A 474 0.01 -18.18 28.03
N LYS A 475 -0.06 -19.38 27.45
CA LYS A 475 0.38 -20.60 28.10
C LYS A 475 1.89 -20.60 28.35
N ILE A 476 2.68 -20.15 27.38
CA ILE A 476 4.13 -19.96 27.53
C ILE A 476 4.42 -18.97 28.67
N GLU A 477 3.75 -17.83 28.70
CA GLU A 477 3.94 -16.84 29.75
C GLU A 477 3.54 -17.39 31.13
N LYS A 478 2.47 -18.17 31.19
CA LYS A 478 2.02 -18.84 32.41
C LYS A 478 3.05 -19.86 32.88
N LEU A 479 3.59 -20.71 32.02
CA LEU A 479 4.61 -21.70 32.35
C LEU A 479 5.85 -21.04 32.98
N PHE A 480 6.33 -19.96 32.40
CA PHE A 480 7.47 -19.22 32.97
C PHE A 480 7.14 -18.53 34.28
N ARG A 481 5.93 -17.99 34.45
CA ARG A 481 5.50 -17.41 35.73
C ARG A 481 5.35 -18.45 36.82
N GLU A 482 4.82 -19.64 36.52
CA GLU A 482 4.73 -20.76 37.48
C GLU A 482 6.12 -21.24 37.89
N LEU A 483 7.05 -21.29 36.92
CA LEU A 483 8.45 -21.62 37.19
C LEU A 483 9.11 -20.57 38.12
N ASP A 484 8.82 -19.29 37.93
CA ASP A 484 9.31 -18.19 38.79
C ASP A 484 8.74 -18.28 40.22
N VAL A 485 7.49 -18.69 40.40
CA VAL A 485 6.87 -18.92 41.73
C VAL A 485 7.52 -20.12 42.44
N ILE A 486 7.77 -21.22 41.74
CA ILE A 486 8.46 -22.40 42.27
C ILE A 486 9.87 -22.02 42.74
N SER A 487 10.49 -21.01 42.12
CA SER A 487 11.83 -20.52 42.48
C SER A 487 11.93 -19.96 43.90
N GLY A 488 10.81 -19.70 44.59
CA GLY A 488 10.81 -19.28 45.98
C GLY A 488 11.53 -20.24 46.96
N GLY A 489 11.75 -21.50 46.54
CA GLY A 489 12.62 -22.49 47.21
C GLY A 489 13.96 -22.74 46.51
N GLY A 490 14.25 -21.99 45.43
CA GLY A 490 15.45 -22.11 44.61
C GLY A 490 16.68 -21.36 45.18
N TYR A 491 17.67 -21.19 44.35
CA TYR A 491 18.90 -20.48 44.68
C TYR A 491 19.01 -19.15 43.94
N GLU A 492 19.58 -18.14 44.64
CA GLU A 492 19.82 -16.81 44.08
C GLU A 492 21.07 -16.83 43.18
N LEU A 493 20.95 -16.29 42.00
CA LEU A 493 22.04 -16.03 41.06
C LEU A 493 22.18 -14.53 40.84
N ARG A 494 23.42 -14.08 40.66
CA ARG A 494 23.71 -12.71 40.24
C ARG A 494 24.34 -12.76 38.87
N LEU A 495 23.87 -11.92 37.94
CA LEU A 495 24.45 -11.87 36.61
C LEU A 495 25.91 -11.39 36.60
N SER A 496 26.38 -10.79 37.70
CA SER A 496 27.79 -10.48 37.92
C SER A 496 28.68 -11.68 38.28
N ASP A 497 28.11 -12.85 38.53
CA ASP A 497 28.87 -14.08 38.84
C ASP A 497 29.62 -14.56 37.60
N LYS A 498 30.92 -14.31 37.59
CA LYS A 498 31.81 -14.63 36.46
C LYS A 498 32.11 -16.11 36.31
N ASP A 499 31.77 -16.94 37.26
CA ASP A 499 31.92 -18.40 37.17
C ASP A 499 30.74 -19.03 36.40
N ILE A 500 29.59 -18.35 36.37
CA ILE A 500 28.37 -18.82 35.70
C ILE A 500 28.14 -18.05 34.39
N PHE A 501 28.26 -16.72 34.42
CA PHE A 501 27.91 -15.84 33.33
C PHE A 501 29.12 -15.13 32.74
N ASN A 502 29.13 -15.00 31.44
CA ASN A 502 30.03 -14.10 30.71
C ASN A 502 29.20 -13.02 30.00
N LEU A 503 29.22 -11.81 30.57
CA LEU A 503 28.53 -10.64 30.00
C LEU A 503 29.52 -9.81 29.20
N PHE A 504 29.17 -9.50 28.00
CA PHE A 504 29.97 -8.61 27.14
C PHE A 504 29.09 -7.84 26.15
N ILE A 505 29.67 -6.82 25.54
CA ILE A 505 29.10 -6.12 24.39
C ILE A 505 30.03 -6.29 23.18
N GLY A 506 29.49 -6.10 22.02
CA GLY A 506 30.31 -6.14 20.82
C GLY A 506 31.01 -4.80 20.52
N LYS A 507 31.40 -4.66 19.28
CA LYS A 507 32.06 -3.45 18.78
C LYS A 507 31.16 -2.77 17.76
N ARG A 508 31.28 -1.46 17.67
CA ARG A 508 30.58 -0.66 16.68
C ARG A 508 30.91 -1.15 15.27
N VAL A 509 29.86 -1.29 14.46
CA VAL A 509 29.95 -1.64 13.04
C VAL A 509 29.53 -0.42 12.23
N LEU A 510 30.32 -0.06 11.26
CA LEU A 510 29.99 0.97 10.28
C LEU A 510 29.29 0.34 9.08
N ASN A 511 28.43 1.11 8.41
CA ASN A 511 27.75 0.62 7.20
C ASN A 511 28.75 0.18 6.10
N SER A 512 29.95 0.78 6.06
CA SER A 512 31.02 0.41 5.14
C SER A 512 31.62 -0.97 5.39
N GLU A 513 31.44 -1.54 6.59
CA GLU A 513 31.96 -2.85 6.98
C GLU A 513 30.96 -3.99 6.68
N LEU A 514 29.68 -3.62 6.43
CA LEU A 514 28.65 -4.61 6.12
C LEU A 514 28.92 -5.28 4.76
N VAL A 515 28.50 -6.54 4.66
CA VAL A 515 28.61 -7.39 3.48
C VAL A 515 27.24 -7.96 3.11
N LYS A 516 27.08 -8.49 1.87
CA LYS A 516 25.82 -9.10 1.43
C LYS A 516 25.51 -10.41 2.17
N THR A 517 26.53 -11.16 2.48
CA THR A 517 26.43 -12.46 3.18
C THR A 517 27.58 -12.59 4.17
N GLY A 518 27.33 -13.19 5.32
CA GLY A 518 28.33 -13.32 6.38
C GLY A 518 27.68 -13.60 7.72
N LEU A 519 28.35 -13.26 8.82
CA LEU A 519 27.77 -13.35 10.15
C LEU A 519 26.68 -12.28 10.35
N PRO A 520 25.47 -12.64 10.80
CA PRO A 520 24.42 -11.68 11.09
C PRO A 520 24.84 -10.75 12.23
N VAL A 521 24.62 -9.46 12.06
CA VAL A 521 24.98 -8.40 13.01
C VAL A 521 23.77 -7.99 13.82
N TYR A 522 23.80 -8.18 15.14
CA TYR A 522 22.75 -7.74 16.04
C TYR A 522 23.11 -6.44 16.76
N SER A 523 22.13 -5.56 16.90
CA SER A 523 22.25 -4.26 17.55
C SER A 523 21.17 -4.11 18.64
N ALA A 524 20.63 -2.91 18.87
CA ALA A 524 19.56 -2.69 19.85
C ALA A 524 18.27 -3.49 19.54
N ASN A 525 17.96 -3.74 18.26
CA ASN A 525 16.97 -4.75 17.89
C ASN A 525 17.61 -6.14 17.96
N THR A 526 17.08 -6.96 18.87
CA THR A 526 17.60 -8.32 19.13
C THR A 526 16.90 -9.41 18.31
N PHE A 527 15.84 -9.09 17.58
CA PHE A 527 15.05 -10.06 16.80
C PHE A 527 15.48 -10.12 15.34
N GLU A 528 15.88 -8.99 14.76
CA GLU A 528 16.30 -8.91 13.36
C GLU A 528 17.75 -8.45 13.24
N PRO A 529 18.57 -9.10 12.40
CA PRO A 529 19.93 -8.64 12.15
C PRO A 529 19.92 -7.27 11.45
N PHE A 530 20.82 -6.41 11.87
CA PHE A 530 21.08 -5.09 11.28
C PHE A 530 21.75 -5.17 9.89
N GLY A 531 22.44 -6.27 9.61
CA GLY A 531 23.16 -6.57 8.38
C GLY A 531 24.07 -7.79 8.57
N TYR A 532 25.07 -7.95 7.72
CA TYR A 532 26.02 -9.05 7.79
C TYR A 532 27.46 -8.55 7.74
N ILE A 533 28.40 -9.31 8.34
CA ILE A 533 29.82 -8.96 8.40
C ILE A 533 30.72 -10.18 8.23
N ASN A 534 31.94 -10.02 7.68
CA ASN A 534 32.90 -11.11 7.53
C ASN A 534 33.91 -11.22 8.66
N SER A 535 33.84 -10.35 9.67
CA SER A 535 34.70 -10.43 10.84
C SER A 535 33.95 -11.00 12.04
N ASP A 536 34.65 -11.68 12.93
CA ASP A 536 34.15 -12.23 14.17
C ASP A 536 34.82 -11.56 15.37
N ILE A 537 34.06 -11.38 16.44
CA ILE A 537 34.58 -10.98 17.77
C ILE A 537 34.21 -11.99 18.86
N VAL A 538 33.25 -12.86 18.58
CA VAL A 538 32.85 -13.97 19.43
C VAL A 538 33.51 -15.22 18.87
N LYS A 539 34.27 -15.92 19.70
CA LYS A 539 35.07 -17.07 19.24
C LYS A 539 34.41 -18.41 19.55
N ASP A 540 33.47 -18.43 20.45
CA ASP A 540 32.80 -19.64 20.90
C ASP A 540 31.29 -19.47 20.85
N PHE A 541 30.63 -20.30 20.04
CA PHE A 541 29.18 -20.37 19.90
C PHE A 541 28.64 -21.75 20.33
N SER A 542 29.45 -22.56 21.01
CA SER A 542 29.07 -23.91 21.43
C SER A 542 27.89 -23.92 22.43
N THR A 543 27.70 -22.81 23.15
CA THR A 543 26.57 -22.61 24.07
C THR A 543 25.60 -21.59 23.50
N PRO A 544 24.29 -21.67 23.85
CA PRO A 544 23.33 -20.66 23.48
C PRO A 544 23.69 -19.30 24.05
N SER A 545 23.26 -18.24 23.38
CA SER A 545 23.44 -16.85 23.82
C SER A 545 22.10 -16.22 24.18
N VAL A 546 22.06 -15.47 25.29
CA VAL A 546 20.97 -14.52 25.55
C VAL A 546 21.47 -13.14 25.16
N ILE A 547 20.74 -12.43 24.32
CA ILE A 547 21.10 -11.09 23.87
C ILE A 547 20.05 -10.07 24.30
N TRP A 548 20.49 -8.82 24.55
CA TRP A 548 19.60 -7.72 24.92
C TRP A 548 19.98 -6.42 24.22
N GLY A 549 18.98 -5.57 23.97
CA GLY A 549 19.18 -4.20 23.47
C GLY A 549 19.65 -3.27 24.60
N ILE A 550 20.76 -2.55 24.39
CA ILE A 550 21.32 -1.64 25.39
C ILE A 550 20.56 -0.32 25.42
N ASP A 551 20.10 0.15 24.27
CA ASP A 551 19.33 1.37 24.11
C ASP A 551 18.15 1.13 23.11
N GLY A 552 17.11 1.94 23.23
CA GLY A 552 15.86 1.73 22.52
C GLY A 552 14.79 1.14 23.43
N ASP A 553 13.88 0.38 22.84
CA ASP A 553 12.88 -0.37 23.58
C ASP A 553 13.54 -1.59 24.24
N TRP A 554 13.18 -1.83 25.51
CA TRP A 554 13.75 -2.95 26.24
C TRP A 554 13.29 -4.29 25.65
N MET A 555 14.23 -5.08 25.18
CA MET A 555 13.97 -6.39 24.58
C MET A 555 15.13 -7.36 24.83
N THR A 556 14.78 -8.65 24.91
CA THR A 556 15.72 -9.77 25.05
C THR A 556 15.37 -10.82 24.01
N ASN A 557 16.36 -11.56 23.54
CA ASN A 557 16.19 -12.68 22.63
C ASN A 557 17.19 -13.78 22.94
N THR A 558 16.97 -14.97 22.38
CA THR A 558 17.86 -16.12 22.49
C THR A 558 18.39 -16.51 21.13
N LEU A 559 19.66 -16.83 21.06
CA LEU A 559 20.27 -17.40 19.87
C LEU A 559 20.77 -18.83 20.21
N PRO A 560 20.47 -19.84 19.38
CA PRO A 560 20.78 -21.22 19.71
C PRO A 560 22.29 -21.49 19.68
N SER A 561 22.72 -22.62 20.25
CA SER A 561 24.08 -23.11 20.13
C SER A 561 24.46 -23.28 18.65
N ASN A 562 25.74 -23.06 18.35
CA ASN A 562 26.31 -23.12 16.99
C ASN A 562 25.74 -22.07 15.99
N TYR A 563 25.02 -21.07 16.49
CA TYR A 563 24.59 -19.93 15.67
C TYR A 563 25.59 -18.80 15.81
N ALA A 564 26.45 -18.66 14.80
CA ALA A 564 27.46 -17.63 14.75
C ALA A 564 26.86 -16.25 14.42
N PHE A 565 27.19 -15.22 15.21
CA PHE A 565 26.69 -13.86 15.04
C PHE A 565 27.72 -12.80 15.50
N TYR A 566 27.47 -11.55 15.13
CA TYR A 566 28.29 -10.41 15.55
C TYR A 566 27.44 -9.42 16.35
N PRO A 567 27.68 -9.22 17.66
CA PRO A 567 27.02 -8.18 18.45
C PRO A 567 27.69 -6.82 18.23
N THR A 568 26.90 -5.74 18.14
CA THR A 568 27.43 -4.37 18.15
C THR A 568 27.62 -3.84 19.57
N ASP A 569 28.15 -2.61 19.71
CA ASP A 569 28.23 -1.86 20.97
C ASP A 569 26.84 -1.49 21.55
N HIS A 570 25.74 -1.73 20.83
CA HIS A 570 24.35 -1.59 21.28
C HIS A 570 23.67 -2.92 21.57
N CYS A 571 24.39 -4.04 21.46
CA CYS A 571 23.90 -5.39 21.76
C CYS A 571 24.72 -6.01 22.88
N GLY A 572 24.06 -6.26 24.00
CA GLY A 572 24.66 -7.02 25.10
C GLY A 572 24.46 -8.52 24.89
N VAL A 573 25.38 -9.32 25.37
CA VAL A 573 25.40 -10.78 25.26
C VAL A 573 25.69 -11.42 26.62
N ILE A 574 24.93 -12.45 26.95
CA ILE A 574 25.20 -13.35 28.09
C ILE A 574 25.49 -14.74 27.51
N HIS A 575 26.69 -15.25 27.74
CA HIS A 575 27.03 -16.66 27.60
C HIS A 575 27.04 -17.37 28.91
N LEU A 576 26.51 -18.58 28.98
CA LEU A 576 26.60 -19.46 30.15
C LEU A 576 27.93 -20.20 30.11
N LYS A 577 28.79 -19.96 31.13
CA LYS A 577 30.05 -20.66 31.28
C LYS A 577 29.89 -22.02 31.93
N LYS A 578 28.84 -22.17 32.74
CA LYS A 578 28.53 -23.38 33.47
C LYS A 578 27.18 -23.91 33.03
N GLY A 579 27.17 -25.10 32.44
CA GLY A 579 25.93 -25.79 32.07
C GLY A 579 25.13 -26.26 33.29
N ASN A 580 23.89 -26.61 33.08
CA ASN A 580 22.97 -27.18 34.09
C ASN A 580 22.70 -26.26 35.31
N VAL A 581 22.79 -24.94 35.10
CA VAL A 581 22.49 -23.95 36.13
C VAL A 581 21.18 -23.24 35.83
N ILE A 582 21.07 -22.74 34.58
CA ILE A 582 19.87 -22.05 34.10
C ILE A 582 19.66 -22.33 32.61
N GLU A 583 18.41 -22.58 32.21
CA GLU A 583 18.02 -22.69 30.83
C GLU A 583 18.02 -21.31 30.17
N TYR A 584 18.61 -21.18 29.00
CA TYR A 584 18.84 -19.90 28.34
C TYR A 584 17.54 -19.18 27.95
N LYS A 585 16.47 -19.89 27.55
CA LYS A 585 15.16 -19.31 27.29
C LYS A 585 14.51 -18.76 28.55
N TYR A 586 14.64 -19.47 29.66
CA TYR A 586 14.16 -19.01 30.95
C TYR A 586 14.96 -17.79 31.43
N LEU A 587 16.28 -17.79 31.27
CA LEU A 587 17.13 -16.63 31.56
C LEU A 587 16.71 -15.40 30.74
N ALA A 588 16.43 -15.55 29.45
CA ALA A 588 15.97 -14.44 28.60
C ALA A 588 14.62 -13.88 29.09
N TRP A 589 13.70 -14.74 29.48
CA TRP A 589 12.42 -14.32 30.06
C TRP A 589 12.60 -13.59 31.40
N LEU A 590 13.39 -14.14 32.32
CA LEU A 590 13.70 -13.48 33.61
C LEU A 590 14.34 -12.11 33.36
N LEU A 591 15.33 -12.03 32.49
CA LEU A 591 16.02 -10.79 32.16
C LEU A 591 15.02 -9.76 31.60
N LEU A 592 14.06 -10.18 30.75
CA LEU A 592 13.02 -9.32 30.26
C LEU A 592 12.13 -8.76 31.38
N GLN A 593 11.73 -9.59 32.35
CA GLN A 593 10.90 -9.16 33.48
C GLN A 593 11.66 -8.21 34.43
N GLU A 594 12.89 -8.56 34.78
CA GLU A 594 13.72 -7.73 35.66
C GLU A 594 14.08 -6.39 35.04
N GLY A 595 14.35 -6.35 33.73
CA GLY A 595 14.58 -5.10 33.01
C GLY A 595 13.31 -4.20 32.91
N LYS A 596 12.12 -4.80 32.82
CA LYS A 596 10.84 -4.06 32.97
C LYS A 596 10.70 -3.48 34.39
N ARG A 597 11.01 -4.25 35.44
CA ARG A 597 11.02 -3.77 36.83
C ARG A 597 12.02 -2.64 37.03
N ALA A 598 13.22 -2.76 36.44
CA ALA A 598 14.25 -1.73 36.45
C ALA A 598 13.91 -0.51 35.54
N ARG A 599 12.86 -0.58 34.75
CA ARG A 599 12.42 0.46 33.78
C ARG A 599 13.48 0.80 32.72
N PHE A 600 14.21 -0.19 32.22
CA PHE A 600 15.15 0.04 31.14
C PHE A 600 14.43 0.60 29.93
N SER A 601 15.03 1.61 29.28
CA SER A 601 14.46 2.37 28.19
C SER A 601 15.55 3.15 27.47
N ARG A 602 15.17 3.85 26.42
CA ARG A 602 16.08 4.74 25.67
C ARG A 602 16.76 5.80 26.57
N SER A 603 16.06 6.30 27.58
CA SER A 603 16.59 7.28 28.52
C SER A 603 17.35 6.64 29.73
N TYR A 604 17.06 5.40 30.01
CA TYR A 604 17.72 4.63 31.08
C TYR A 604 18.28 3.32 30.51
N ARG A 605 19.44 3.43 29.88
CA ARG A 605 20.09 2.35 29.12
C ARG A 605 20.41 1.12 29.97
N ALA A 606 20.21 -0.05 29.40
CA ALA A 606 20.56 -1.35 29.96
C ALA A 606 22.05 -1.67 29.73
N SER A 607 22.96 -0.85 30.32
CA SER A 607 24.40 -1.10 30.28
C SER A 607 24.80 -2.40 30.96
N ILE A 608 25.97 -2.95 30.60
CA ILE A 608 26.53 -4.16 31.27
C ILE A 608 26.54 -4.01 32.79
N ASP A 609 27.00 -2.85 33.31
CA ASP A 609 27.08 -2.61 34.74
C ASP A 609 25.73 -2.72 35.42
N ARG A 610 24.67 -2.21 34.81
CA ARG A 610 23.32 -2.28 35.37
C ARG A 610 22.73 -3.68 35.25
N VAL A 611 22.91 -4.32 34.12
CA VAL A 611 22.43 -5.71 33.90
C VAL A 611 23.16 -6.68 34.79
N SER A 612 24.47 -6.51 35.02
CA SER A 612 25.25 -7.37 35.91
C SER A 612 24.78 -7.32 37.39
N GLN A 613 24.13 -6.22 37.82
CA GLN A 613 23.58 -6.10 39.17
C GLN A 613 22.25 -6.82 39.37
N ILE A 614 21.62 -7.29 38.27
CA ILE A 614 20.36 -8.03 38.34
C ILE A 614 20.58 -9.33 39.11
N LYS A 615 19.67 -9.57 40.07
CA LYS A 615 19.57 -10.81 40.82
C LYS A 615 18.36 -11.56 40.34
N ILE A 616 18.52 -12.85 40.14
CA ILE A 616 17.46 -13.77 39.75
C ILE A 616 17.44 -14.95 40.68
N THR A 617 16.26 -15.46 40.98
CA THR A 617 16.11 -16.70 41.76
C THR A 617 15.63 -17.78 40.79
N VAL A 618 16.27 -18.94 40.82
CA VAL A 618 16.01 -20.00 39.85
C VAL A 618 15.71 -21.31 40.55
N PRO A 619 14.73 -22.08 40.07
CA PRO A 619 14.43 -23.43 40.56
C PRO A 619 15.51 -24.42 40.14
N PRO A 620 15.51 -25.67 40.63
CA PRO A 620 16.40 -26.73 40.19
C PRO A 620 16.38 -26.89 38.64
N TYR A 621 17.54 -27.11 38.07
CA TYR A 621 17.75 -27.13 36.61
C TYR A 621 16.83 -28.14 35.87
N GLU A 622 16.59 -29.31 36.43
CA GLU A 622 15.72 -30.31 35.78
C GLU A 622 14.26 -29.82 35.62
N ILE A 623 13.76 -29.07 36.59
CA ILE A 623 12.42 -28.45 36.48
C ILE A 623 12.40 -27.41 35.38
N GLN A 624 13.44 -26.58 35.29
CA GLN A 624 13.57 -25.59 34.20
C GLN A 624 13.56 -26.26 32.81
N LYS A 625 14.32 -27.36 32.68
CA LYS A 625 14.43 -28.13 31.44
C LYS A 625 13.10 -28.72 30.99
N GLU A 626 12.33 -29.29 31.91
CA GLU A 626 10.98 -29.80 31.61
C GLU A 626 10.03 -28.69 31.12
N VAL A 627 10.08 -27.53 31.74
CA VAL A 627 9.24 -26.38 31.34
C VAL A 627 9.70 -25.84 30.02
N VAL A 628 10.99 -25.66 29.78
CA VAL A 628 11.52 -25.17 28.49
C VAL A 628 11.20 -26.13 27.37
N ALA A 629 11.22 -27.43 27.57
CA ALA A 629 10.80 -28.40 26.54
C ALA A 629 9.32 -28.24 26.16
N GLN A 630 8.42 -27.90 27.11
CA GLN A 630 7.04 -27.59 26.82
C GLN A 630 6.91 -26.27 26.05
N VAL A 631 7.71 -25.27 26.39
CA VAL A 631 7.76 -23.97 25.67
C VAL A 631 8.22 -24.19 24.23
N ASP A 632 9.26 -24.97 23.99
CA ASP A 632 9.76 -25.30 22.65
C ASP A 632 8.67 -25.94 21.77
N ALA A 633 7.93 -26.90 22.34
CA ALA A 633 6.83 -27.54 21.65
C ALA A 633 5.70 -26.55 21.28
N LEU A 634 5.37 -25.61 22.18
CA LEU A 634 4.38 -24.58 21.90
C LEU A 634 4.87 -23.55 20.86
N GLU A 635 6.13 -23.15 20.90
CA GLU A 635 6.73 -22.24 19.90
C GLU A 635 6.73 -22.87 18.50
N GLN A 636 7.03 -24.16 18.39
CA GLN A 636 6.93 -24.89 17.12
C GLN A 636 5.49 -24.89 16.59
N GLN A 637 4.51 -25.19 17.44
CA GLN A 637 3.09 -25.16 17.06
C GLN A 637 2.66 -23.75 16.63
N ILE A 638 3.12 -22.70 17.31
CA ILE A 638 2.86 -21.31 16.91
C ILE A 638 3.40 -21.05 15.51
N ALA A 639 4.65 -21.44 15.22
CA ALA A 639 5.26 -21.24 13.91
C ALA A 639 4.48 -21.93 12.79
N GLU A 640 4.01 -23.17 13.03
CA GLU A 640 3.16 -23.90 12.07
C GLU A 640 1.83 -23.19 11.83
N LEU A 641 1.20 -22.67 12.88
CA LEU A 641 -0.06 -21.93 12.79
C LEU A 641 0.11 -20.57 12.12
N GLU A 642 1.21 -19.86 12.36
CA GLU A 642 1.53 -18.60 11.68
C GLU A 642 1.76 -18.81 10.18
N PHE A 643 2.43 -19.88 9.79
CA PHE A 643 2.56 -20.27 8.38
C PHE A 643 1.19 -20.58 7.76
N LYS A 644 0.30 -21.28 8.50
CA LYS A 644 -1.07 -21.55 8.07
C LYS A 644 -1.87 -20.27 7.85
N LEU A 645 -1.75 -19.25 8.71
CA LEU A 645 -2.42 -17.96 8.54
C LEU A 645 -2.07 -17.26 7.22
N ILE A 646 -0.83 -17.37 6.75
CA ILE A 646 -0.41 -16.80 5.45
C ILE A 646 -1.18 -17.44 4.28
N SER A 647 -1.44 -18.75 4.34
CA SER A 647 -2.20 -19.46 3.29
C SER A 647 -3.69 -19.10 3.32
N ILE A 648 -4.27 -18.94 4.51
CA ILE A 648 -5.68 -18.56 4.72
C ILE A 648 -5.96 -17.16 4.14
N ASP A 649 -5.03 -16.24 4.22
CA ASP A 649 -5.18 -14.87 3.68
C ASP A 649 -5.48 -14.83 2.18
N LYS A 650 -4.98 -15.79 1.40
CA LYS A 650 -5.25 -15.89 -0.04
C LYS A 650 -6.53 -16.66 -0.38
N ALA A 651 -7.06 -17.43 0.56
CA ALA A 651 -8.18 -18.33 0.32
C ALA A 651 -9.45 -17.58 -0.10
N LYS A 652 -9.77 -16.43 0.53
CA LYS A 652 -10.94 -15.63 0.15
C LYS A 652 -10.87 -15.10 -1.28
N GLN A 653 -9.70 -14.62 -1.71
CA GLN A 653 -9.52 -14.16 -3.10
C GLN A 653 -9.74 -15.29 -4.09
N ASN A 654 -9.24 -16.49 -3.78
CA ASN A 654 -9.44 -17.67 -4.60
C ASN A 654 -10.92 -18.09 -4.67
N ILE A 655 -11.70 -17.99 -3.57
CA ILE A 655 -13.13 -18.26 -3.57
C ILE A 655 -13.85 -17.28 -4.48
N ILE A 656 -13.58 -15.99 -4.34
CA ILE A 656 -14.22 -14.96 -5.16
C ILE A 656 -13.88 -15.18 -6.64
N SER A 657 -12.61 -15.44 -6.97
CA SER A 657 -12.20 -15.75 -8.35
C SER A 657 -12.85 -17.02 -8.89
N LYS A 658 -13.02 -18.06 -8.07
CA LYS A 658 -13.67 -19.32 -8.47
C LYS A 658 -15.13 -19.13 -8.93
N TYR A 659 -15.86 -18.23 -8.29
CA TYR A 659 -17.30 -18.04 -8.56
C TYR A 659 -17.61 -16.85 -9.46
N LEU A 660 -16.76 -15.83 -9.50
CA LEU A 660 -17.04 -14.57 -10.18
C LEU A 660 -16.10 -14.28 -11.38
N ASN A 661 -15.05 -15.06 -11.55
CA ASN A 661 -14.12 -15.04 -12.68
C ASN A 661 -14.20 -16.42 -13.38
#